data_aeef2ce00edf7d7122b1edfb12a2f765
#
_entry.id   aeef2ce00edf7d7122b1edfb12a2f765
#
_cell.length_a   1.000
_cell.length_b   1.000
_cell.length_c   1.000
_cell.angle_alpha   90.00
_cell.angle_beta   90.00
_cell.angle_gamma   90.00
#
_symmetry.space_group_name_H-M   'P 1'
#
loop_
_entity.id
_entity.type
_entity.pdbx_description
1 polymer ?
#
loop_
_entity_poly.entity_id
_entity_poly.type
_entity_poly.pdbx_seq_one_letter_code
_entity_poly.pdbx_strand_id
1 'polypeptide(L)'
;TAILHGVRQHSKEVAHAHTRLQNITGLKAHLLDLADKYKDSPYSVEILDYLVDLDSSPRTVALARKAVARHSNYPRINALRNFLKRIDQQIMVISYSEAAKPNEEILIDINKKNIDRITIRAYSVDGIFDIRMKNLKQMKPMMEWSANLNADDRQTVRFPGLPTGRYILVPEFIDRNSHNAVIPDQTPSVLTVSAISVSKQVNRINGDYFLMVVDTDSSKPIEGATVTVRKDEDGKIVKSLRTDANGYAMLNSLNDYGYYYFQAIVGNDHSRSLSTWLNYASTEGSRHLKATVFTDRGVYRPGETVNFAVAAYVSGMRFLETAKKKSLTVELQNTDDETIASQTLQTDEFGRVSGSFTLPTDGLTGTFQLVVVSGDMPVVWRNIEVSEYKAPTFFIEIDREKSELSDLQHITIKGKAMTFSQMPLAETDVKVALSESFSWWWDDMDFSDYETTVATDSNGEFSICVPAECFSAAKGEIFVNAKVSATDSRGETQTASAILKMGKMASLPELSDITANADKPVALSQDLKNFDNLTYEITDSASNVVKKGSLSPDNITIDANNIASGEYTVTVSIPDGSGSTSFLLRLYRFSDAMPAFDTPMLVDKDADIKCAADGSFALNWGNSRPHWFFYVIACDGNVTDYGWHHAEAGMHKFTGKAEFAPRGSSCLCLYWTDKHETKSAFITLTPATPQDSIEIVAETFRDNITPGGKETWKLRIKNNNGKTFRSAVIANMYDAALNSICINTYRFSPTYTTADEYWQDFRDPSDCHSIIYSPLQMLDVATFVAPWLNYYGRQLDYDYAVFECNSAPLRCYAAAPMADAKLEESLVTKESKTDAEATEPDRQQSANLRDEGIKTAFFLPGLVTNEQGEVTFTFDVPNRNTQWQFSAVAYTDDLHAHYINRIVSAAKQLMVQPNLPRFVGEGDCVTISAAAQNNTDTEQTVDVVININGQRHAFKGIVLQAKSSKTVTASFNVPASTEVVVTTSVCQNGRSADGQRDRIAVLPATTDGVE
;
A
#
# COMPACT_ATOMS: atom_id res chain seq x y z
N THR A 1 13.27 20.40 36.89
CA THR A 1 11.94 19.78 37.04
C THR A 1 10.85 20.63 36.36
N ALA A 2 10.82 21.97 36.61
CA ALA A 2 9.86 22.86 35.98
C ALA A 2 10.00 22.92 34.42
N ILE A 3 11.25 22.89 33.93
CA ILE A 3 11.51 22.83 32.47
C ILE A 3 11.06 21.48 31.89
N LEU A 4 11.32 20.36 32.55
CA LEU A 4 10.92 19.03 32.14
C LEU A 4 9.39 18.86 32.14
N HIS A 5 8.67 19.55 33.04
CA HIS A 5 7.21 19.52 33.08
C HIS A 5 6.54 20.47 32.08
N GLY A 6 7.13 21.64 31.87
CA GLY A 6 6.69 22.55 30.81
C GLY A 6 6.75 21.85 29.42
N VAL A 7 7.71 20.97 29.24
CA VAL A 7 7.87 20.14 28.05
C VAL A 7 6.74 19.12 27.91
N ARG A 8 6.23 18.49 28.94
CA ARG A 8 5.12 17.49 28.85
C ARG A 8 3.73 18.09 28.63
N GLN A 9 3.51 19.36 28.95
CA GLN A 9 2.16 19.95 28.96
C GLN A 9 1.76 20.72 27.70
N HIS A 10 2.65 21.00 26.76
CA HIS A 10 2.33 21.69 25.54
C HIS A 10 2.32 20.74 24.34
N SER A 11 1.29 20.91 23.49
CA SER A 11 1.02 20.21 22.27
C SER A 11 2.24 19.95 21.34
N LYS A 12 2.09 19.51 20.16
CA LYS A 12 3.09 19.07 19.15
C LYS A 12 4.51 19.69 19.24
N GLU A 13 4.67 20.95 19.65
CA GLU A 13 5.97 21.60 19.86
C GLU A 13 6.76 21.04 21.06
N VAL A 14 6.05 20.51 22.02
CA VAL A 14 6.63 19.91 23.24
C VAL A 14 7.09 18.48 22.97
N ALA A 15 6.41 17.73 22.10
CA ALA A 15 6.91 16.44 21.65
C ALA A 15 8.29 16.60 20.97
N HIS A 16 8.47 17.65 20.18
CA HIS A 16 9.75 18.01 19.55
C HIS A 16 10.85 18.33 20.58
N ALA A 17 10.50 19.08 21.62
CA ALA A 17 11.45 19.40 22.69
C ALA A 17 11.73 18.17 23.58
N HIS A 18 10.76 17.28 23.74
CA HIS A 18 10.92 16.01 24.45
C HIS A 18 11.93 15.10 23.73
N THR A 19 11.78 14.94 22.41
CA THR A 19 12.71 14.19 21.56
C THR A 19 14.13 14.75 21.60
N ARG A 20 14.27 16.08 21.57
CA ARG A 20 15.59 16.74 21.73
C ARG A 20 16.22 16.49 23.10
N LEU A 21 15.44 16.42 24.17
CA LEU A 21 15.94 16.12 25.50
C LEU A 21 16.35 14.64 25.64
N GLN A 22 15.68 13.73 24.98
CA GLN A 22 16.06 12.30 24.97
C GLN A 22 17.44 12.07 24.34
N ASN A 23 17.82 12.86 23.37
CA ASN A 23 19.09 12.77 22.65
C ASN A 23 20.25 13.50 23.33
N ILE A 24 20.07 14.08 24.51
CA ILE A 24 21.18 14.68 25.26
C ILE A 24 22.05 13.56 25.85
N THR A 25 23.26 13.43 25.33
CA THR A 25 24.28 12.50 25.85
C THR A 25 24.44 12.65 27.37
N GLY A 26 24.20 11.59 28.13
CA GLY A 26 24.30 11.59 29.58
C GLY A 26 23.04 12.05 30.33
N LEU A 27 21.92 12.42 29.67
CA LEU A 27 20.69 12.85 30.35
C LEU A 27 20.18 11.79 31.34
N LYS A 28 20.11 10.54 30.92
CA LYS A 28 19.70 9.41 31.74
C LYS A 28 20.57 9.27 33.01
N ALA A 29 21.88 9.33 32.87
CA ALA A 29 22.82 9.28 34.00
C ALA A 29 22.62 10.49 34.92
N HIS A 30 22.44 11.67 34.36
CA HIS A 30 22.21 12.90 35.12
C HIS A 30 20.89 12.87 35.91
N LEU A 31 19.82 12.36 35.29
CA LEU A 31 18.51 12.19 35.96
C LEU A 31 18.59 11.16 37.10
N LEU A 32 19.34 10.06 36.90
CA LEU A 32 19.60 9.07 37.96
C LEU A 32 20.32 9.69 39.15
N ASP A 33 21.34 10.50 38.89
CA ASP A 33 22.07 11.20 39.93
C ASP A 33 21.25 12.25 40.67
N LEU A 34 20.43 13.00 39.94
CA LEU A 34 19.47 13.95 40.51
C LEU A 34 18.41 13.24 41.36
N ALA A 35 17.86 12.13 40.89
CA ALA A 35 16.85 11.33 41.62
C ALA A 35 17.44 10.80 42.93
N ASP A 36 18.72 10.34 42.97
CA ASP A 36 19.38 9.88 44.18
C ASP A 36 19.76 11.04 45.09
N LYS A 37 20.29 12.15 44.53
CA LYS A 37 20.65 13.36 45.29
C LYS A 37 19.44 13.99 46.01
N TYR A 38 18.29 14.03 45.36
CA TYR A 38 17.10 14.65 45.91
C TYR A 38 16.05 13.64 46.38
N LYS A 39 16.42 12.41 46.67
CA LYS A 39 15.54 11.31 47.12
C LYS A 39 14.70 11.64 48.34
N ASP A 40 15.16 12.57 49.22
CA ASP A 40 14.44 13.01 50.42
C ASP A 40 13.38 14.11 50.11
N SER A 41 13.45 14.71 48.93
CA SER A 41 12.49 15.69 48.47
C SER A 41 11.30 15.02 47.74
N PRO A 42 10.05 15.41 48.02
CA PRO A 42 8.90 14.88 47.30
C PRO A 42 8.99 15.17 45.80
N TYR A 43 9.70 16.20 45.37
CA TYR A 43 9.94 16.48 43.96
C TYR A 43 10.83 15.44 43.23
N SER A 44 11.47 14.52 43.96
CA SER A 44 12.13 13.37 43.35
C SER A 44 11.16 12.50 42.56
N VAL A 45 9.86 12.52 42.91
CA VAL A 45 8.80 11.82 42.17
C VAL A 45 8.71 12.35 40.75
N GLU A 46 8.81 13.66 40.51
CA GLU A 46 8.76 14.25 39.18
C GLU A 46 9.98 13.92 38.33
N ILE A 47 11.16 13.85 38.95
CA ILE A 47 12.39 13.43 38.27
C ILE A 47 12.27 11.95 37.85
N LEU A 48 11.79 11.12 38.76
CA LEU A 48 11.62 9.70 38.50
C LEU A 48 10.48 9.44 37.49
N ASP A 49 9.38 10.19 37.53
CA ASP A 49 8.28 10.07 36.58
C ASP A 49 8.77 10.30 35.13
N TYR A 50 9.72 11.24 34.96
CA TYR A 50 10.37 11.42 33.66
C TYR A 50 11.39 10.31 33.34
N LEU A 51 12.18 9.89 34.33
CA LEU A 51 13.22 8.88 34.17
C LEU A 51 12.65 7.51 33.83
N VAL A 52 11.50 7.12 34.39
CA VAL A 52 10.89 5.78 34.13
C VAL A 52 10.37 5.60 32.72
N ASP A 53 10.16 6.66 31.97
CA ASP A 53 9.86 6.60 30.55
C ASP A 53 11.13 6.35 29.71
N LEU A 54 12.30 6.69 30.23
CA LEU A 54 13.59 6.54 29.56
C LEU A 54 14.38 5.30 30.03
N ASP A 55 14.06 4.78 31.21
CA ASP A 55 14.86 3.73 31.85
C ASP A 55 14.05 2.84 32.77
N SER A 56 14.02 1.55 32.48
CA SER A 56 13.44 0.49 33.32
C SER A 56 14.48 -0.37 34.05
N SER A 57 15.74 0.10 34.14
CA SER A 57 16.81 -0.65 34.78
C SER A 57 16.50 -0.98 36.26
N PRO A 58 17.11 -2.03 36.81
CA PRO A 58 16.93 -2.39 38.22
C PRO A 58 17.22 -1.23 39.21
N ARG A 59 18.15 -0.32 38.85
CA ARG A 59 18.45 0.87 39.66
C ARG A 59 17.28 1.85 39.67
N THR A 60 16.70 2.14 38.52
CA THR A 60 15.53 3.03 38.41
C THR A 60 14.32 2.44 39.10
N VAL A 61 14.05 1.14 38.93
CA VAL A 61 12.97 0.42 39.64
C VAL A 61 13.18 0.54 41.17
N ALA A 62 14.40 0.34 41.65
CA ALA A 62 14.70 0.47 43.08
C ALA A 62 14.48 1.89 43.63
N LEU A 63 14.84 2.91 42.84
CA LEU A 63 14.60 4.31 43.21
C LEU A 63 13.08 4.62 43.22
N ALA A 64 12.34 4.16 42.23
CA ALA A 64 10.90 4.32 42.17
C ALA A 64 10.19 3.65 43.37
N ARG A 65 10.59 2.42 43.76
CA ARG A 65 10.05 1.73 44.95
C ARG A 65 10.33 2.54 46.23
N LYS A 66 11.55 3.07 46.40
CA LYS A 66 11.94 3.91 47.55
C LYS A 66 11.10 5.23 47.57
N ALA A 67 10.91 5.86 46.40
CA ALA A 67 10.11 7.08 46.30
C ALA A 67 8.64 6.84 46.64
N VAL A 68 8.04 5.76 46.17
CA VAL A 68 6.66 5.39 46.52
C VAL A 68 6.49 5.12 47.99
N ALA A 69 7.48 4.45 48.65
CA ALA A 69 7.42 4.19 50.09
C ALA A 69 7.59 5.48 50.93
N ARG A 70 8.47 6.41 50.50
CA ARG A 70 8.80 7.63 51.24
C ARG A 70 7.82 8.77 51.04
N HIS A 71 7.29 8.92 49.85
CA HIS A 71 6.48 10.05 49.44
C HIS A 71 5.03 9.61 49.02
N SER A 72 4.46 8.67 49.76
CA SER A 72 3.17 8.01 49.45
C SER A 72 1.98 8.98 49.29
N ASN A 73 2.04 10.18 49.90
CA ASN A 73 1.02 11.21 49.87
C ASN A 73 1.27 12.29 48.79
N TYR A 74 2.33 12.16 48.02
CA TYR A 74 2.58 13.13 46.96
C TYR A 74 1.51 13.02 45.87
N PRO A 75 0.92 14.13 45.40
CA PRO A 75 -0.27 14.10 44.51
C PRO A 75 -0.07 13.23 43.25
N ARG A 76 1.14 13.23 42.70
CA ARG A 76 1.46 12.48 41.47
C ARG A 76 2.14 11.14 41.68
N ILE A 77 2.21 10.67 42.90
CA ILE A 77 2.88 9.38 43.22
C ILE A 77 2.33 8.19 42.42
N ASN A 78 1.09 8.31 41.94
CA ASN A 78 0.48 7.27 41.13
C ASN A 78 1.18 7.06 39.78
N ALA A 79 1.92 8.00 39.26
CA ALA A 79 2.77 7.81 38.09
C ALA A 79 3.80 6.69 38.34
N LEU A 80 4.53 6.77 39.44
CA LEU A 80 5.50 5.74 39.84
C LEU A 80 4.82 4.43 40.26
N ARG A 81 3.66 4.50 40.92
CA ARG A 81 2.88 3.28 41.22
C ARG A 81 2.46 2.56 39.95
N ASN A 82 2.03 3.29 38.92
CA ASN A 82 1.66 2.72 37.61
C ASN A 82 2.87 2.11 36.91
N PHE A 83 4.02 2.77 36.96
CA PHE A 83 5.28 2.20 36.42
C PHE A 83 5.60 0.87 37.14
N LEU A 84 5.61 0.85 38.48
CA LEU A 84 5.91 -0.37 39.25
C LEU A 84 4.88 -1.46 38.97
N LYS A 85 3.60 -1.11 38.82
CA LYS A 85 2.56 -2.08 38.40
C LYS A 85 2.89 -2.71 37.05
N ARG A 86 3.35 -1.90 36.07
CA ARG A 86 3.78 -2.43 34.75
C ARG A 86 4.98 -3.37 34.87
N ILE A 87 5.96 -3.02 35.73
CA ILE A 87 7.15 -3.87 35.97
C ILE A 87 6.76 -5.20 36.62
N ASP A 88 5.93 -5.17 37.65
CA ASP A 88 5.55 -6.33 38.45
C ASP A 88 4.40 -7.15 37.84
N GLN A 89 3.77 -6.63 36.78
CA GLN A 89 2.64 -7.28 36.11
C GLN A 89 3.01 -8.69 35.66
N GLN A 90 2.12 -9.64 35.92
CA GLN A 90 2.15 -10.96 35.31
C GLN A 90 1.33 -10.94 34.03
N ILE A 91 1.94 -11.34 32.95
CA ILE A 91 1.32 -11.44 31.64
C ILE A 91 1.52 -12.87 31.14
N MET A 92 0.48 -13.41 30.51
CA MET A 92 0.54 -14.69 29.85
C MET A 92 -0.28 -14.64 28.58
N VAL A 93 0.34 -15.08 27.50
CA VAL A 93 -0.34 -15.40 26.24
C VAL A 93 0.06 -16.82 25.89
N ILE A 94 -0.91 -17.70 25.76
CA ILE A 94 -0.68 -19.05 25.25
C ILE A 94 -1.39 -19.21 23.90
N SER A 95 -0.73 -19.86 22.97
CA SER A 95 -1.24 -20.15 21.64
C SER A 95 -1.03 -21.64 21.32
N TYR A 96 -2.01 -22.28 20.73
CA TYR A 96 -1.95 -23.66 20.27
C TYR A 96 -2.88 -23.86 19.08
N SER A 97 -2.60 -24.86 18.25
CA SER A 97 -3.49 -25.24 17.15
C SER A 97 -4.83 -25.75 17.66
N GLU A 98 -5.92 -25.42 16.99
CA GLU A 98 -7.26 -25.94 17.28
C GLU A 98 -7.47 -27.41 16.86
N ALA A 99 -6.50 -28.00 16.17
CA ALA A 99 -6.51 -29.37 15.71
C ALA A 99 -5.23 -30.11 16.12
N ALA A 100 -5.37 -31.39 16.52
CA ALA A 100 -4.26 -32.26 16.82
C ALA A 100 -4.61 -33.72 16.45
N LYS A 101 -3.57 -34.54 16.27
CA LYS A 101 -3.76 -35.99 16.12
C LYS A 101 -3.96 -36.69 17.46
N PRO A 102 -4.66 -37.84 17.44
CA PRO A 102 -4.77 -38.67 18.62
C PRO A 102 -3.42 -39.14 19.16
N ASN A 103 -3.21 -38.91 20.48
CA ASN A 103 -2.01 -39.29 21.22
C ASN A 103 -0.68 -38.65 20.74
N GLU A 104 -0.72 -37.67 19.88
CA GLU A 104 0.46 -36.85 19.50
C GLU A 104 0.63 -35.70 20.49
N GLU A 105 1.90 -35.33 20.78
CA GLU A 105 2.21 -34.18 21.64
C GLU A 105 1.67 -32.90 21.02
N ILE A 106 1.05 -32.04 21.84
CA ILE A 106 0.50 -30.75 21.43
C ILE A 106 1.52 -29.66 21.77
N LEU A 107 1.95 -28.92 20.77
CA LEU A 107 2.84 -27.78 20.94
C LEU A 107 2.03 -26.57 21.42
N ILE A 108 2.49 -25.97 22.52
CA ILE A 108 1.87 -24.78 23.11
C ILE A 108 2.93 -23.69 23.21
N ASP A 109 2.73 -22.62 22.47
CA ASP A 109 3.58 -21.44 22.54
C ASP A 109 3.14 -20.55 23.69
N ILE A 110 4.09 -20.18 24.53
CA ILE A 110 3.87 -19.35 25.71
C ILE A 110 4.70 -18.09 25.59
N ASN A 111 4.03 -16.92 25.59
CA ASN A 111 4.66 -15.61 25.79
C ASN A 111 4.26 -15.14 27.18
N LYS A 112 5.25 -14.86 28.03
CA LYS A 112 5.01 -14.59 29.46
C LYS A 112 5.88 -13.46 30.00
N LYS A 113 5.40 -12.87 31.06
CA LYS A 113 6.16 -11.98 31.92
C LYS A 113 5.91 -12.31 33.39
N ASN A 114 6.97 -12.49 34.16
CA ASN A 114 6.87 -12.74 35.60
C ASN A 114 6.10 -14.03 36.02
N ILE A 115 6.08 -15.07 35.19
CA ILE A 115 5.47 -16.37 35.48
C ILE A 115 6.53 -17.46 35.36
N ASP A 116 6.70 -18.27 36.41
CA ASP A 116 7.76 -19.26 36.49
C ASP A 116 7.23 -20.70 36.33
N ARG A 117 5.92 -20.91 36.48
CA ARG A 117 5.27 -22.20 36.36
C ARG A 117 3.85 -22.06 35.84
N ILE A 118 3.46 -22.97 34.96
CA ILE A 118 2.10 -23.11 34.44
C ILE A 118 1.55 -24.49 34.70
N THR A 119 0.26 -24.57 34.96
CA THR A 119 -0.52 -25.82 34.98
C THR A 119 -1.59 -25.71 33.89
N ILE A 120 -1.71 -26.72 33.04
CA ILE A 120 -2.73 -26.77 31.98
C ILE A 120 -3.65 -27.94 32.28
N ARG A 121 -4.96 -27.68 32.33
CA ARG A 121 -6.00 -28.69 32.50
C ARG A 121 -6.78 -28.90 31.23
N ALA A 122 -6.85 -30.14 30.75
CA ALA A 122 -7.66 -30.52 29.61
C ALA A 122 -9.04 -31.00 30.07
N TYR A 123 -10.09 -30.37 29.56
CA TYR A 123 -11.49 -30.77 29.82
C TYR A 123 -12.10 -31.31 28.53
N SER A 124 -12.72 -32.54 28.62
CA SER A 124 -13.51 -33.05 27.49
C SER A 124 -14.82 -32.27 27.40
N VAL A 125 -15.13 -31.81 26.19
CA VAL A 125 -16.34 -31.04 25.90
C VAL A 125 -17.19 -31.66 24.79
N ASP A 126 -17.07 -32.98 24.61
CA ASP A 126 -17.86 -33.69 23.64
C ASP A 126 -19.37 -33.53 23.94
N GLY A 127 -20.14 -33.15 22.91
CA GLY A 127 -21.59 -32.93 23.06
C GLY A 127 -21.98 -31.61 23.73
N ILE A 128 -21.01 -30.76 24.17
CA ILE A 128 -21.30 -29.45 24.78
C ILE A 128 -21.14 -28.37 23.73
N PHE A 129 -22.21 -27.58 23.52
CA PHE A 129 -22.22 -26.48 22.56
C PHE A 129 -22.01 -25.11 23.21
N ASP A 130 -22.63 -24.81 24.33
CA ASP A 130 -22.44 -23.56 25.09
C ASP A 130 -21.36 -23.75 26.16
N ILE A 131 -20.14 -23.49 25.80
CA ILE A 131 -18.99 -23.66 26.67
C ILE A 131 -18.64 -22.32 27.31
N ARG A 132 -18.79 -22.27 28.66
CA ARG A 132 -18.42 -21.09 29.48
C ARG A 132 -17.45 -21.51 30.58
N MET A 133 -16.47 -20.65 30.87
CA MET A 133 -15.50 -20.86 31.94
C MET A 133 -16.16 -21.23 33.27
N LYS A 134 -17.33 -20.67 33.57
CA LYS A 134 -18.10 -21.01 34.78
C LYS A 134 -18.50 -22.50 34.82
N ASN A 135 -18.84 -23.08 33.69
CA ASN A 135 -19.22 -24.49 33.58
C ASN A 135 -18.00 -25.40 33.67
N LEU A 136 -16.89 -25.02 33.03
CA LEU A 136 -15.63 -25.78 33.08
C LEU A 136 -15.07 -25.91 34.50
N LYS A 137 -15.17 -24.85 35.33
CA LYS A 137 -14.77 -24.91 36.75
C LYS A 137 -15.51 -25.94 37.60
N GLN A 138 -16.68 -26.44 37.15
CA GLN A 138 -17.45 -27.47 37.81
C GLN A 138 -17.17 -28.88 37.28
N MET A 139 -16.43 -29.00 36.17
CA MET A 139 -16.12 -30.28 35.56
C MET A 139 -14.81 -30.85 36.13
N LYS A 140 -14.65 -32.15 36.08
CA LYS A 140 -13.39 -32.81 36.40
C LYS A 140 -12.51 -32.75 35.18
N PRO A 141 -11.27 -32.26 35.28
CA PRO A 141 -10.34 -32.31 34.16
C PRO A 141 -10.03 -33.75 33.81
N MET A 142 -9.91 -34.04 32.52
CA MET A 142 -9.47 -35.33 32.02
C MET A 142 -7.97 -35.53 32.26
N MET A 143 -7.18 -34.45 32.08
CA MET A 143 -5.75 -34.44 32.28
C MET A 143 -5.33 -33.15 32.95
N GLU A 144 -4.33 -33.24 33.83
CA GLU A 144 -3.62 -32.11 34.41
C GLU A 144 -2.11 -32.25 34.14
N TRP A 145 -1.49 -31.23 33.65
CA TRP A 145 -0.08 -31.21 33.31
C TRP A 145 0.54 -29.90 33.76
N SER A 146 1.77 -29.94 34.29
CA SER A 146 2.47 -28.77 34.76
C SER A 146 3.88 -28.72 34.21
N ALA A 147 4.35 -27.51 33.91
CA ALA A 147 5.71 -27.24 33.47
C ALA A 147 6.30 -26.08 34.26
N ASN A 148 7.59 -26.17 34.56
CA ASN A 148 8.38 -25.02 34.95
C ASN A 148 8.83 -24.28 33.69
N LEU A 149 8.70 -22.97 33.71
CA LEU A 149 9.06 -22.11 32.61
C LEU A 149 10.47 -21.56 32.82
N ASN A 150 11.26 -21.47 31.76
CA ASN A 150 12.60 -20.87 31.81
C ASN A 150 12.53 -19.33 31.98
N ALA A 151 13.68 -18.65 31.96
CA ALA A 151 13.75 -17.20 32.12
C ALA A 151 13.30 -16.43 30.87
N ASP A 152 13.24 -17.09 29.71
CA ASP A 152 12.88 -16.46 28.44
C ASP A 152 11.41 -16.05 28.45
N ASP A 153 11.13 -14.91 27.85
CA ASP A 153 9.77 -14.39 27.74
C ASP A 153 8.91 -15.23 26.78
N ARG A 154 9.53 -15.91 25.81
CA ARG A 154 8.87 -16.81 24.85
C ARG A 154 9.47 -18.22 24.93
N GLN A 155 8.62 -19.21 24.93
CA GLN A 155 9.01 -20.62 24.86
C GLN A 155 7.87 -21.51 24.38
N THR A 156 8.22 -22.61 23.72
CA THR A 156 7.26 -23.66 23.33
C THR A 156 7.36 -24.82 24.31
N VAL A 157 6.22 -25.26 24.85
CA VAL A 157 6.13 -26.44 25.70
C VAL A 157 5.38 -27.55 24.98
N ARG A 158 5.67 -28.83 25.37
CA ARG A 158 5.05 -30.02 24.82
C ARG A 158 4.04 -30.55 25.80
N PHE A 159 2.77 -30.34 25.49
CA PHE A 159 1.68 -30.93 26.26
C PHE A 159 1.43 -32.37 25.81
N PRO A 160 1.20 -33.33 26.72
CA PRO A 160 0.97 -34.75 26.36
C PRO A 160 -0.23 -34.91 25.43
N GLY A 161 -0.11 -35.85 24.49
CA GLY A 161 -1.18 -36.17 23.54
C GLY A 161 -2.47 -36.61 24.22
N LEU A 162 -3.58 -36.26 23.60
CA LEU A 162 -4.94 -36.59 24.05
C LEU A 162 -5.54 -37.63 23.10
N PRO A 163 -6.45 -38.49 23.59
CA PRO A 163 -7.21 -39.39 22.73
C PRO A 163 -8.18 -38.60 21.85
N THR A 164 -8.76 -39.26 20.85
CA THR A 164 -9.79 -38.68 19.99
C THR A 164 -10.91 -38.02 20.80
N GLY A 165 -11.28 -36.79 20.47
CA GLY A 165 -12.31 -36.03 21.16
C GLY A 165 -12.16 -34.51 21.01
N ARG A 166 -13.04 -33.79 21.72
CA ARG A 166 -13.01 -32.32 21.77
C ARG A 166 -12.63 -31.87 23.16
N TYR A 167 -11.66 -30.97 23.24
CA TYR A 167 -11.07 -30.54 24.48
C TYR A 167 -10.98 -29.03 24.61
N ILE A 168 -10.94 -28.55 25.85
CA ILE A 168 -10.51 -27.21 26.18
C ILE A 168 -9.29 -27.28 27.09
N LEU A 169 -8.26 -26.56 26.73
CA LEU A 169 -7.04 -26.43 27.53
C LEU A 169 -7.13 -25.16 28.36
N VAL A 170 -7.23 -25.29 29.67
CA VAL A 170 -7.34 -24.16 30.59
C VAL A 170 -6.02 -23.97 31.31
N PRO A 171 -5.31 -22.86 31.09
CA PRO A 171 -4.09 -22.54 31.80
C PRO A 171 -4.37 -21.98 33.18
N GLU A 172 -3.48 -22.29 34.14
CA GLU A 172 -3.47 -21.75 35.49
C GLU A 172 -2.04 -21.41 35.88
N PHE A 173 -1.83 -20.33 36.60
CA PHE A 173 -0.56 -19.96 37.20
C PHE A 173 -0.75 -19.35 38.59
N ILE A 174 0.31 -19.17 39.37
CA ILE A 174 0.24 -18.60 40.70
C ILE A 174 0.53 -17.11 40.67
N ASP A 175 -0.37 -16.32 41.24
CA ASP A 175 -0.15 -14.89 41.44
C ASP A 175 0.97 -14.66 42.46
N ARG A 176 1.96 -13.88 42.11
CA ARG A 176 3.16 -13.64 42.95
C ARG A 176 2.84 -12.91 44.27
N ASN A 177 1.79 -12.09 44.27
CA ASN A 177 1.45 -11.23 45.40
C ASN A 177 0.47 -11.94 46.35
N SER A 178 -0.60 -12.49 45.79
CA SER A 178 -1.64 -13.17 46.59
C SER A 178 -1.35 -14.65 46.88
N HIS A 179 -0.41 -15.25 46.13
CA HIS A 179 -0.10 -16.70 46.15
C HIS A 179 -1.30 -17.59 45.80
N ASN A 180 -2.34 -16.99 45.20
CA ASN A 180 -3.52 -17.71 44.74
C ASN A 180 -3.36 -18.18 43.30
N ALA A 181 -4.06 -19.25 42.96
CA ALA A 181 -4.16 -19.70 41.61
C ALA A 181 -5.00 -18.73 40.75
N VAL A 182 -4.48 -18.33 39.63
CA VAL A 182 -5.14 -17.47 38.63
C VAL A 182 -5.47 -18.27 37.40
N ILE A 183 -6.74 -18.26 37.02
CA ILE A 183 -7.25 -18.81 35.77
C ILE A 183 -7.82 -17.67 34.97
N PRO A 184 -7.36 -17.45 33.72
CA PRO A 184 -7.92 -16.42 32.82
C PRO A 184 -9.43 -16.58 32.66
N ASP A 185 -10.17 -15.49 32.65
CA ASP A 185 -11.63 -15.51 32.48
C ASP A 185 -12.06 -15.73 31.02
N GLN A 186 -11.15 -15.55 30.08
CA GLN A 186 -11.38 -15.81 28.66
C GLN A 186 -11.60 -17.30 28.43
N THR A 187 -12.70 -17.67 27.77
CA THR A 187 -12.97 -19.06 27.38
C THR A 187 -12.03 -19.44 26.22
N PRO A 188 -11.18 -20.46 26.39
CA PRO A 188 -10.30 -20.95 25.33
C PRO A 188 -11.08 -21.55 24.16
N SER A 189 -10.44 -21.61 22.99
CA SER A 189 -10.96 -22.34 21.84
C SER A 189 -10.98 -23.84 22.06
N VAL A 190 -11.84 -24.52 21.30
CA VAL A 190 -11.96 -25.98 21.33
C VAL A 190 -10.86 -26.58 20.47
N LEU A 191 -9.98 -27.34 21.13
CA LEU A 191 -9.05 -28.25 20.48
C LEU A 191 -9.80 -29.52 20.02
N THR A 192 -9.76 -29.82 18.73
CA THR A 192 -10.30 -31.03 18.14
C THR A 192 -9.16 -32.03 17.91
N VAL A 193 -9.20 -33.16 18.59
CA VAL A 193 -8.25 -34.26 18.42
C VAL A 193 -8.89 -35.34 17.55
N SER A 194 -8.40 -35.50 16.32
CA SER A 194 -9.04 -36.36 15.32
C SER A 194 -8.02 -36.91 14.32
N ALA A 195 -8.24 -38.13 13.83
CA ALA A 195 -7.48 -38.75 12.76
C ALA A 195 -8.09 -38.47 11.38
N ILE A 196 -9.21 -37.76 11.32
CA ILE A 196 -9.89 -37.39 10.07
C ILE A 196 -9.97 -35.87 9.91
N SER A 197 -9.97 -35.41 8.68
CA SER A 197 -10.18 -34.01 8.33
C SER A 197 -11.37 -33.86 7.39
N VAL A 198 -12.11 -32.76 7.52
CA VAL A 198 -13.18 -32.39 6.62
C VAL A 198 -12.86 -31.02 5.97
N SER A 199 -12.84 -31.00 4.66
CA SER A 199 -12.64 -29.78 3.89
C SER A 199 -13.81 -29.54 2.95
N LYS A 200 -13.97 -28.28 2.50
CA LYS A 200 -14.98 -27.90 1.54
C LYS A 200 -14.36 -27.35 0.27
N GLN A 201 -14.99 -27.64 -0.85
CA GLN A 201 -14.75 -27.01 -2.14
C GLN A 201 -16.06 -26.44 -2.65
N VAL A 202 -16.00 -25.29 -3.27
CA VAL A 202 -17.19 -24.64 -3.83
C VAL A 202 -17.18 -24.76 -5.34
N ASN A 203 -18.24 -25.33 -5.90
CA ASN A 203 -18.53 -25.15 -7.30
C ASN A 203 -19.44 -23.93 -7.46
N ARG A 204 -18.91 -22.78 -7.73
CA ARG A 204 -19.71 -21.56 -7.87
C ARG A 204 -20.53 -21.49 -9.15
N ILE A 205 -20.26 -22.33 -10.12
CA ILE A 205 -21.12 -22.36 -11.31
C ILE A 205 -22.56 -22.62 -10.93
N ASN A 206 -22.77 -23.62 -10.05
CA ASN A 206 -24.09 -24.04 -9.59
C ASN A 206 -24.34 -23.80 -8.08
N GLY A 207 -23.36 -23.27 -7.35
CA GLY A 207 -23.46 -23.03 -5.90
C GLY A 207 -23.37 -24.30 -5.04
N ASP A 208 -22.99 -25.44 -5.61
CA ASP A 208 -22.80 -26.68 -4.86
C ASP A 208 -21.47 -26.71 -4.14
N TYR A 209 -21.41 -27.40 -3.03
CA TYR A 209 -20.20 -27.62 -2.24
C TYR A 209 -19.84 -29.10 -2.28
N PHE A 210 -18.56 -29.37 -2.55
CA PHE A 210 -17.96 -30.69 -2.34
C PHE A 210 -17.36 -30.71 -0.92
N LEU A 211 -17.88 -31.57 -0.08
CA LEU A 211 -17.34 -31.81 1.24
C LEU A 211 -16.50 -33.07 1.19
N MET A 212 -15.21 -32.97 1.44
CA MET A 212 -14.27 -34.08 1.39
C MET A 212 -13.89 -34.51 2.80
N VAL A 213 -13.91 -35.80 3.06
CA VAL A 213 -13.43 -36.38 4.31
C VAL A 213 -12.25 -37.28 4.01
N VAL A 214 -11.15 -37.03 4.68
CA VAL A 214 -9.87 -37.72 4.44
C VAL A 214 -9.23 -38.14 5.77
N ASP A 215 -8.37 -39.12 5.72
CA ASP A 215 -7.43 -39.47 6.78
C ASP A 215 -6.31 -38.41 6.83
N THR A 216 -6.00 -37.88 8.02
CA THR A 216 -5.08 -36.76 8.20
C THR A 216 -3.62 -37.06 7.90
N ASP A 217 -3.24 -38.36 7.93
CA ASP A 217 -1.87 -38.79 7.70
C ASP A 217 -1.55 -39.10 6.23
N SER A 218 -2.49 -39.82 5.60
CA SER A 218 -2.31 -40.33 4.26
C SER A 218 -3.05 -39.53 3.19
N SER A 219 -3.91 -38.59 3.59
CA SER A 219 -4.90 -37.92 2.73
C SER A 219 -5.85 -38.89 2.03
N LYS A 220 -5.91 -40.16 2.48
CA LYS A 220 -6.79 -41.16 1.88
C LYS A 220 -8.25 -40.75 2.03
N PRO A 221 -9.03 -40.73 0.93
CA PRO A 221 -10.46 -40.44 1.01
C PRO A 221 -11.18 -41.54 1.82
N ILE A 222 -12.16 -41.09 2.62
CA ILE A 222 -12.92 -41.97 3.52
C ILE A 222 -14.34 -42.12 3.02
N GLU A 223 -14.70 -43.33 2.58
CA GLU A 223 -16.05 -43.70 2.19
C GLU A 223 -16.97 -43.88 3.40
N GLY A 224 -18.22 -43.47 3.25
CA GLY A 224 -19.28 -43.72 4.25
C GLY A 224 -19.20 -42.84 5.49
N ALA A 225 -18.32 -41.87 5.55
CA ALA A 225 -18.31 -40.86 6.61
C ALA A 225 -19.61 -40.06 6.64
N THR A 226 -20.14 -39.80 7.82
CA THR A 226 -21.30 -38.92 7.98
C THR A 226 -20.85 -37.49 8.12
N VAL A 227 -21.31 -36.63 7.23
CA VAL A 227 -21.01 -35.20 7.26
C VAL A 227 -22.28 -34.43 7.62
N THR A 228 -22.29 -33.72 8.74
CA THR A 228 -23.38 -32.84 9.16
C THR A 228 -23.04 -31.39 8.89
N VAL A 229 -23.95 -30.68 8.24
CA VAL A 229 -23.90 -29.25 8.04
C VAL A 229 -24.65 -28.58 9.17
N ARG A 230 -24.00 -27.70 9.90
CA ARG A 230 -24.56 -27.06 11.11
C ARG A 230 -24.47 -25.56 11.02
N LYS A 231 -25.53 -24.84 11.46
CA LYS A 231 -25.46 -23.39 11.70
C LYS A 231 -24.49 -23.08 12.83
N ASP A 232 -23.69 -22.06 12.66
CA ASP A 232 -22.71 -21.66 13.67
C ASP A 232 -23.38 -21.03 14.92
N GLU A 233 -24.47 -20.34 14.72
CA GLU A 233 -25.19 -19.61 15.75
C GLU A 233 -25.77 -20.53 16.87
N ASP A 234 -26.34 -21.68 16.51
CA ASP A 234 -27.06 -22.55 17.45
C ASP A 234 -26.62 -24.01 17.36
N GLY A 235 -25.70 -24.37 16.50
CA GLY A 235 -25.22 -25.73 16.25
C GLY A 235 -26.25 -26.66 15.61
N LYS A 236 -27.40 -26.13 15.14
CA LYS A 236 -28.50 -26.93 14.59
C LYS A 236 -28.07 -27.61 13.30
N ILE A 237 -28.36 -28.90 13.17
CA ILE A 237 -28.12 -29.66 11.95
C ILE A 237 -29.11 -29.17 10.88
N VAL A 238 -28.60 -28.67 9.78
CA VAL A 238 -29.36 -28.25 8.60
C VAL A 238 -29.46 -29.41 7.60
N LYS A 239 -28.36 -30.13 7.43
CA LYS A 239 -28.29 -31.28 6.52
C LYS A 239 -27.35 -32.35 7.04
N SER A 240 -27.63 -33.61 6.70
CA SER A 240 -26.72 -34.72 6.95
C SER A 240 -26.47 -35.46 5.65
N LEU A 241 -25.23 -35.73 5.33
CA LEU A 241 -24.75 -36.30 4.09
C LEU A 241 -23.87 -37.52 4.41
N ARG A 242 -23.61 -38.36 3.42
CA ARG A 242 -22.60 -39.44 3.50
C ARG A 242 -21.64 -39.31 2.36
N THR A 243 -20.35 -39.56 2.61
CA THR A 243 -19.31 -39.57 1.61
C THR A 243 -19.41 -40.82 0.73
N ASP A 244 -19.13 -40.67 -0.56
CA ASP A 244 -19.00 -41.75 -1.55
C ASP A 244 -17.61 -42.44 -1.46
N ALA A 245 -17.34 -43.33 -2.41
CA ALA A 245 -16.06 -44.04 -2.52
C ALA A 245 -14.85 -43.15 -2.72
N ASN A 246 -15.04 -41.92 -3.16
CA ASN A 246 -14.00 -40.88 -3.32
C ASN A 246 -13.94 -39.95 -2.09
N GLY A 247 -14.64 -40.25 -1.02
CA GLY A 247 -14.68 -39.37 0.15
C GLY A 247 -15.49 -38.10 -0.01
N TYR A 248 -16.33 -37.98 -1.04
CA TYR A 248 -17.11 -36.77 -1.34
C TYR A 248 -18.53 -36.86 -0.80
N ALA A 249 -18.99 -35.79 -0.21
CA ALA A 249 -20.39 -35.55 0.08
C ALA A 249 -20.82 -34.25 -0.63
N MET A 250 -21.80 -34.36 -1.53
CA MET A 250 -22.32 -33.22 -2.26
C MET A 250 -23.34 -32.45 -1.45
N LEU A 251 -23.09 -31.19 -1.20
CA LEU A 251 -24.01 -30.26 -0.60
C LEU A 251 -24.50 -29.30 -1.69
N ASN A 252 -25.71 -29.53 -2.20
CA ASN A 252 -26.38 -28.58 -3.07
C ASN A 252 -26.67 -27.29 -2.31
N SER A 253 -26.79 -26.18 -3.00
CA SER A 253 -27.03 -24.86 -2.43
C SER A 253 -28.07 -24.88 -1.30
N LEU A 254 -27.77 -24.20 -0.20
CA LEU A 254 -28.69 -24.00 0.91
C LEU A 254 -29.64 -22.84 0.58
N ASN A 255 -30.89 -22.93 1.03
CA ASN A 255 -31.87 -21.87 0.84
C ASN A 255 -31.68 -20.65 1.76
N ASP A 256 -30.69 -20.70 2.63
CA ASP A 256 -30.41 -19.69 3.63
C ASP A 256 -28.92 -19.39 3.66
N TYR A 257 -28.56 -18.11 3.69
CA TYR A 257 -27.18 -17.66 3.79
C TYR A 257 -26.78 -17.43 5.25
N GLY A 258 -25.54 -17.68 5.60
CA GLY A 258 -25.05 -17.50 6.97
C GLY A 258 -23.75 -18.23 7.23
N TYR A 259 -23.34 -18.21 8.49
CA TYR A 259 -22.17 -18.95 8.94
C TYR A 259 -22.55 -20.39 9.27
N TYR A 260 -21.80 -21.33 8.71
CA TYR A 260 -21.96 -22.78 8.89
C TYR A 260 -20.61 -23.42 9.17
N TYR A 261 -20.63 -24.56 9.84
CA TYR A 261 -19.51 -25.46 9.92
C TYR A 261 -19.91 -26.88 9.55
N PHE A 262 -18.92 -27.67 9.14
CA PHE A 262 -19.10 -29.06 8.77
C PHE A 262 -18.51 -29.95 9.86
N GLN A 263 -19.22 -31.00 10.22
CA GLN A 263 -18.72 -32.00 11.15
C GLN A 263 -18.72 -33.36 10.48
N ALA A 264 -17.53 -33.95 10.31
CA ALA A 264 -17.39 -35.31 9.82
C ALA A 264 -17.36 -36.30 11.00
N ILE A 265 -17.96 -37.47 10.83
CA ILE A 265 -18.07 -38.53 11.83
C ILE A 265 -17.73 -39.86 11.18
N VAL A 266 -16.73 -40.58 11.75
CA VAL A 266 -16.31 -41.91 11.33
C VAL A 266 -16.15 -42.77 12.58
N GLY A 267 -17.09 -43.65 12.86
CA GLY A 267 -17.10 -44.38 14.12
C GLY A 267 -17.23 -43.43 15.32
N ASN A 268 -16.23 -43.44 16.19
CA ASN A 268 -16.18 -42.56 17.36
C ASN A 268 -15.32 -41.29 17.10
N ASP A 269 -14.77 -41.15 15.90
CA ASP A 269 -13.95 -40.00 15.57
C ASP A 269 -14.78 -38.88 14.96
N HIS A 270 -14.51 -37.65 15.36
CA HIS A 270 -15.25 -36.47 14.99
C HIS A 270 -14.28 -35.34 14.60
N SER A 271 -14.40 -34.87 13.38
CA SER A 271 -13.69 -33.66 12.89
C SER A 271 -14.67 -32.54 12.68
N ARG A 272 -14.22 -31.30 12.83
CA ARG A 272 -15.01 -30.09 12.56
C ARG A 272 -14.21 -29.11 11.69
N SER A 273 -14.84 -28.57 10.64
CA SER A 273 -14.26 -27.45 9.89
C SER A 273 -14.37 -26.14 10.66
N LEU A 274 -13.60 -25.14 10.26
CA LEU A 274 -13.84 -23.76 10.64
C LEU A 274 -15.24 -23.30 10.20
N SER A 275 -15.78 -22.31 10.92
CA SER A 275 -17.00 -21.61 10.49
C SER A 275 -16.76 -20.86 9.20
N THR A 276 -17.65 -21.02 8.26
CA THR A 276 -17.54 -20.43 6.94
C THR A 276 -18.86 -19.81 6.50
N TRP A 277 -18.78 -18.65 5.85
CA TRP A 277 -19.93 -18.04 5.23
C TRP A 277 -20.34 -18.84 4.00
N LEU A 278 -21.54 -19.38 4.01
CA LEU A 278 -22.15 -19.97 2.84
C LEU A 278 -23.12 -18.96 2.24
N ASN A 279 -22.83 -18.49 1.05
CA ASN A 279 -23.78 -17.73 0.28
C ASN A 279 -24.32 -18.60 -0.87
N TYR A 280 -25.51 -18.28 -1.25
CA TYR A 280 -26.25 -19.04 -2.22
C TYR A 280 -26.39 -18.17 -3.48
N ALA A 281 -25.53 -18.24 -4.39
CA ALA A 281 -25.75 -17.64 -5.69
C ALA A 281 -25.09 -18.50 -6.76
N SER A 282 -25.93 -19.16 -7.55
CA SER A 282 -25.48 -19.68 -8.83
C SER A 282 -25.06 -18.48 -9.69
N THR A 283 -23.84 -18.49 -10.14
CA THR A 283 -23.34 -17.53 -11.15
C THR A 283 -23.34 -18.12 -12.55
N GLU A 284 -23.94 -19.30 -12.71
CA GLU A 284 -24.05 -19.96 -14.01
C GLU A 284 -24.72 -19.04 -15.03
N GLY A 285 -24.00 -18.70 -16.09
CA GLY A 285 -24.48 -17.80 -17.12
C GLY A 285 -24.53 -16.32 -16.74
N SER A 286 -24.06 -15.91 -15.58
CA SER A 286 -24.02 -14.49 -15.21
C SER A 286 -23.14 -13.72 -16.18
N ARG A 287 -23.74 -12.70 -16.79
CA ARG A 287 -23.10 -11.74 -17.69
C ARG A 287 -22.95 -10.42 -16.95
N HIS A 288 -21.72 -10.08 -16.62
CA HIS A 288 -21.42 -8.84 -15.92
C HIS A 288 -20.95 -7.78 -16.90
N LEU A 289 -21.67 -6.68 -16.94
CA LEU A 289 -21.22 -5.51 -17.67
C LEU A 289 -20.11 -4.84 -16.83
N LYS A 290 -18.95 -4.68 -17.44
CA LYS A 290 -17.79 -3.95 -16.88
C LYS A 290 -17.43 -2.80 -17.80
N ALA A 291 -16.82 -1.76 -17.27
CA ALA A 291 -16.38 -0.62 -18.05
C ALA A 291 -15.15 0.04 -17.45
N THR A 292 -14.47 0.85 -18.26
CA THR A 292 -13.40 1.75 -17.84
C THR A 292 -13.70 3.13 -18.38
N VAL A 293 -13.56 4.14 -17.52
CA VAL A 293 -13.76 5.56 -17.87
C VAL A 293 -12.39 6.22 -18.05
N PHE A 294 -12.25 6.94 -19.14
CA PHE A 294 -11.10 7.78 -19.48
C PHE A 294 -11.54 9.23 -19.53
N THR A 295 -10.72 10.12 -19.02
CA THR A 295 -10.92 11.57 -19.07
C THR A 295 -9.75 12.25 -19.75
N ASP A 296 -9.96 13.41 -20.34
CA ASP A 296 -8.86 14.18 -20.96
C ASP A 296 -7.84 14.68 -19.92
N ARG A 297 -8.25 14.88 -18.65
CA ARG A 297 -7.39 15.26 -17.50
C ARG A 297 -7.88 14.64 -16.20
N GLY A 298 -7.05 14.71 -15.15
CA GLY A 298 -7.46 14.31 -13.79
C GLY A 298 -7.99 15.47 -12.97
N VAL A 299 -7.64 16.72 -13.30
CA VAL A 299 -7.99 17.94 -12.55
C VAL A 299 -8.57 19.01 -13.48
N TYR A 300 -9.58 19.71 -12.98
CA TYR A 300 -10.33 20.74 -13.69
C TYR A 300 -10.59 21.95 -12.79
N ARG A 301 -10.79 23.12 -13.40
CA ARG A 301 -11.34 24.29 -12.69
C ARG A 301 -12.86 24.32 -12.80
N PRO A 302 -13.57 24.96 -11.85
CA PRO A 302 -14.97 25.30 -12.03
C PRO A 302 -15.24 25.94 -13.40
N GLY A 303 -16.33 25.57 -14.06
CA GLY A 303 -16.68 26.08 -15.40
C GLY A 303 -15.92 25.40 -16.57
N GLU A 304 -14.88 24.59 -16.33
CA GLU A 304 -14.20 23.86 -17.42
C GLU A 304 -15.01 22.65 -17.91
N THR A 305 -14.71 22.22 -19.13
CA THR A 305 -15.32 21.04 -19.74
C THR A 305 -14.49 19.79 -19.43
N VAL A 306 -15.14 18.77 -18.91
CA VAL A 306 -14.62 17.41 -18.73
C VAL A 306 -14.98 16.61 -19.97
N ASN A 307 -13.99 16.20 -20.76
CA ASN A 307 -14.20 15.23 -21.84
C ASN A 307 -13.99 13.82 -21.32
N PHE A 308 -14.85 12.89 -21.69
CA PHE A 308 -14.76 11.51 -21.26
C PHE A 308 -14.95 10.52 -22.39
N ALA A 309 -14.42 9.32 -22.20
CA ALA A 309 -14.70 8.13 -22.97
C ALA A 309 -14.91 6.94 -22.03
N VAL A 310 -15.79 6.04 -22.42
CA VAL A 310 -16.04 4.78 -21.70
C VAL A 310 -15.79 3.63 -22.66
N ALA A 311 -15.01 2.65 -22.24
CA ALA A 311 -14.89 1.35 -22.92
C ALA A 311 -15.59 0.29 -22.09
N ALA A 312 -16.70 -0.23 -22.60
CA ALA A 312 -17.54 -1.19 -21.91
C ALA A 312 -17.45 -2.58 -22.55
N TYR A 313 -17.48 -3.60 -21.72
CA TYR A 313 -17.44 -4.99 -22.16
C TYR A 313 -18.29 -5.87 -21.24
N VAL A 314 -18.69 -7.00 -21.76
CA VAL A 314 -19.42 -8.02 -21.01
C VAL A 314 -18.44 -9.13 -20.66
N SER A 315 -18.36 -9.41 -19.38
CA SER A 315 -17.49 -10.44 -18.81
C SER A 315 -18.33 -11.56 -18.23
N GLY A 316 -17.93 -12.77 -18.47
CA GLY A 316 -18.42 -13.97 -17.83
C GLY A 316 -17.27 -14.92 -17.53
N MET A 317 -17.56 -16.10 -17.01
CA MET A 317 -16.54 -17.07 -16.60
C MET A 317 -15.70 -17.61 -17.77
N ARG A 318 -16.24 -17.65 -18.98
CA ARG A 318 -15.57 -18.23 -20.17
C ARG A 318 -15.62 -17.34 -21.40
N PHE A 319 -16.06 -16.10 -21.26
CA PHE A 319 -16.16 -15.20 -22.39
C PHE A 319 -15.89 -13.76 -22.00
N LEU A 320 -15.31 -13.06 -22.93
CA LEU A 320 -15.15 -11.60 -22.93
C LEU A 320 -15.62 -11.10 -24.28
N GLU A 321 -16.50 -10.13 -24.29
CA GLU A 321 -16.96 -9.51 -25.51
C GLU A 321 -17.20 -8.01 -25.31
N THR A 322 -16.96 -7.22 -26.34
CA THR A 322 -17.28 -5.79 -26.31
C THR A 322 -18.79 -5.58 -26.14
N ALA A 323 -19.19 -4.63 -25.32
CA ALA A 323 -20.59 -4.31 -25.05
C ALA A 323 -21.20 -3.51 -26.20
N LYS A 324 -21.40 -4.14 -27.36
CA LYS A 324 -21.94 -3.52 -28.61
C LYS A 324 -23.37 -3.10 -28.44
N LYS A 325 -23.72 -1.89 -28.93
CA LYS A 325 -25.08 -1.36 -28.97
C LYS A 325 -25.82 -1.41 -27.63
N LYS A 326 -25.10 -1.19 -26.56
CA LYS A 326 -25.64 -1.07 -25.21
C LYS A 326 -25.94 0.39 -24.89
N SER A 327 -27.07 0.65 -24.23
CA SER A 327 -27.36 1.96 -23.67
C SER A 327 -26.69 2.08 -22.33
N LEU A 328 -25.88 3.12 -22.15
CA LEU A 328 -25.21 3.47 -20.91
C LEU A 328 -25.57 4.91 -20.54
N THR A 329 -25.81 5.16 -19.29
CA THR A 329 -25.94 6.51 -18.75
C THR A 329 -24.66 6.87 -18.04
N VAL A 330 -24.05 7.99 -18.40
CA VAL A 330 -22.92 8.57 -17.69
C VAL A 330 -23.42 9.75 -16.90
N GLU A 331 -23.17 9.75 -15.60
CA GLU A 331 -23.57 10.78 -14.66
C GLU A 331 -22.35 11.52 -14.16
N LEU A 332 -22.47 12.84 -14.01
CA LEU A 332 -21.54 13.66 -13.28
C LEU A 332 -22.10 13.91 -11.90
N GLN A 333 -21.40 13.46 -10.86
CA GLN A 333 -21.78 13.65 -9.45
C GLN A 333 -20.83 14.64 -8.78
N ASN A 334 -21.38 15.47 -7.89
CA ASN A 334 -20.63 16.44 -7.09
C ASN A 334 -19.99 15.79 -5.85
N THR A 335 -19.40 16.60 -4.98
CA THR A 335 -18.75 16.17 -3.73
C THR A 335 -19.71 15.54 -2.71
N ASP A 336 -21.00 15.73 -2.85
CA ASP A 336 -22.06 15.20 -1.99
C ASP A 336 -22.75 13.98 -2.60
N ASP A 337 -22.14 13.39 -3.66
CA ASP A 337 -22.68 12.26 -4.44
C ASP A 337 -24.02 12.57 -5.17
N GLU A 338 -24.34 13.85 -5.37
CA GLU A 338 -25.53 14.26 -6.10
C GLU A 338 -25.27 14.31 -7.61
N THR A 339 -26.14 13.73 -8.40
CA THR A 339 -26.06 13.78 -9.87
C THR A 339 -26.45 15.16 -10.37
N ILE A 340 -25.48 15.92 -10.86
CA ILE A 340 -25.68 17.29 -11.38
C ILE A 340 -25.88 17.32 -12.91
N ALA A 341 -25.42 16.29 -13.61
CA ALA A 341 -25.66 16.15 -15.06
C ALA A 341 -25.63 14.68 -15.46
N SER A 342 -26.32 14.33 -16.51
CA SER A 342 -26.32 12.96 -17.08
C SER A 342 -26.46 12.94 -18.58
N GLN A 343 -25.87 11.92 -19.21
CA GLN A 343 -25.99 11.65 -20.64
C GLN A 343 -26.23 10.16 -20.89
N THR A 344 -27.29 9.81 -21.61
CA THR A 344 -27.54 8.44 -22.05
C THR A 344 -27.02 8.27 -23.46
N LEU A 345 -26.09 7.34 -23.65
CA LEU A 345 -25.31 7.13 -24.87
C LEU A 345 -25.39 5.65 -25.29
N GLN A 346 -25.31 5.41 -26.60
CA GLN A 346 -25.29 4.04 -27.16
C GLN A 346 -23.85 3.69 -27.56
N THR A 347 -23.36 2.54 -27.10
CA THR A 347 -22.02 2.06 -27.44
C THR A 347 -21.87 1.69 -28.90
N ASP A 348 -20.70 1.92 -29.47
CA ASP A 348 -20.28 1.54 -30.81
C ASP A 348 -19.96 0.04 -30.95
N GLU A 349 -19.40 -0.35 -32.08
CA GLU A 349 -18.99 -1.74 -32.36
C GLU A 349 -17.87 -2.27 -31.47
N PHE A 350 -17.12 -1.38 -30.78
CA PHE A 350 -16.08 -1.71 -29.81
C PHE A 350 -16.53 -1.51 -28.36
N GLY A 351 -17.81 -1.24 -28.13
CA GLY A 351 -18.33 -0.99 -26.79
C GLY A 351 -18.00 0.40 -26.24
N ARG A 352 -17.66 1.39 -27.10
CA ARG A 352 -17.28 2.75 -26.66
C ARG A 352 -18.44 3.70 -26.69
N VAL A 353 -18.43 4.64 -25.75
CA VAL A 353 -19.14 5.91 -25.80
C VAL A 353 -18.20 7.04 -25.43
N SER A 354 -18.50 8.26 -25.88
CA SER A 354 -17.78 9.45 -25.45
C SER A 354 -18.72 10.64 -25.37
N GLY A 355 -18.38 11.61 -24.54
CA GLY A 355 -19.16 12.81 -24.34
C GLY A 355 -18.38 13.84 -23.54
N SER A 356 -19.08 14.87 -23.09
CA SER A 356 -18.48 15.90 -22.23
C SER A 356 -19.50 16.51 -21.30
N PHE A 357 -19.03 17.00 -20.14
CA PHE A 357 -19.81 17.78 -19.19
C PHE A 357 -19.11 19.10 -18.92
N THR A 358 -19.88 20.17 -18.80
CA THR A 358 -19.36 21.43 -18.29
C THR A 358 -19.58 21.48 -16.78
N LEU A 359 -18.52 21.71 -16.04
CA LEU A 359 -18.56 21.82 -14.58
C LEU A 359 -19.29 23.10 -14.16
N PRO A 360 -19.96 23.10 -13.00
CA PRO A 360 -20.50 24.31 -12.42
C PRO A 360 -19.43 25.38 -12.20
N THR A 361 -19.79 26.64 -12.32
CA THR A 361 -18.92 27.79 -11.99
C THR A 361 -18.90 28.09 -10.51
N ASP A 362 -19.99 27.72 -9.82
CA ASP A 362 -20.26 27.98 -8.42
C ASP A 362 -20.46 26.66 -7.69
N GLY A 363 -20.23 26.63 -6.42
CA GLY A 363 -20.41 25.47 -5.56
C GLY A 363 -19.13 24.96 -4.91
N LEU A 364 -19.22 23.82 -4.23
CA LEU A 364 -18.08 23.21 -3.55
C LEU A 364 -17.09 22.67 -4.57
N THR A 365 -15.82 22.91 -4.32
CA THR A 365 -14.70 22.26 -5.00
C THR A 365 -14.31 20.98 -4.28
N GLY A 366 -13.63 20.05 -4.96
CA GLY A 366 -13.19 18.78 -4.39
C GLY A 366 -13.30 17.64 -5.40
N THR A 367 -13.48 16.43 -4.91
CA THR A 367 -13.58 15.24 -5.74
C THR A 367 -15.00 15.09 -6.30
N PHE A 368 -15.12 15.18 -7.62
CA PHE A 368 -16.30 14.86 -8.39
C PHE A 368 -16.19 13.47 -9.00
N GLN A 369 -17.29 12.84 -9.38
CA GLN A 369 -17.28 11.51 -9.94
C GLN A 369 -18.02 11.46 -11.29
N LEU A 370 -17.44 10.74 -12.25
CA LEU A 370 -18.14 10.25 -13.43
C LEU A 370 -18.61 8.82 -13.15
N VAL A 371 -19.89 8.59 -13.03
CA VAL A 371 -20.49 7.28 -12.75
C VAL A 371 -21.15 6.74 -14.00
N VAL A 372 -20.78 5.53 -14.40
CA VAL A 372 -21.44 4.83 -15.52
C VAL A 372 -22.50 3.92 -14.96
N VAL A 373 -23.72 4.08 -15.42
CA VAL A 373 -24.90 3.34 -14.97
C VAL A 373 -25.49 2.53 -16.13
N SER A 374 -25.93 1.31 -15.86
CA SER A 374 -26.68 0.48 -16.80
C SER A 374 -27.97 0.00 -16.14
N GLY A 375 -29.11 0.48 -16.64
CA GLY A 375 -30.37 0.39 -15.90
C GLY A 375 -30.26 1.22 -14.61
N ASP A 376 -30.57 0.60 -13.47
CA ASP A 376 -30.48 1.25 -12.14
C ASP A 376 -29.20 0.90 -11.36
N MET A 377 -28.26 0.22 -12.01
CA MET A 377 -27.03 -0.27 -11.32
C MET A 377 -25.79 0.47 -11.79
N PRO A 378 -24.98 1.01 -10.86
CA PRO A 378 -23.67 1.55 -11.18
C PRO A 378 -22.73 0.44 -11.66
N VAL A 379 -22.01 0.70 -12.75
CA VAL A 379 -21.04 -0.24 -13.36
C VAL A 379 -19.61 0.11 -12.95
N VAL A 380 -19.26 1.39 -13.01
CA VAL A 380 -17.93 1.91 -12.66
C VAL A 380 -18.04 3.39 -12.38
N TRP A 381 -17.09 3.91 -11.58
CA TRP A 381 -16.93 5.34 -11.31
C TRP A 381 -15.49 5.78 -11.58
N ARG A 382 -15.32 7.04 -11.91
CA ARG A 382 -14.03 7.70 -12.11
C ARG A 382 -14.01 9.02 -11.36
N ASN A 383 -13.10 9.15 -10.41
CA ASN A 383 -12.88 10.40 -9.69
C ASN A 383 -12.12 11.41 -10.56
N ILE A 384 -12.53 12.66 -10.49
CA ILE A 384 -11.82 13.82 -11.02
C ILE A 384 -11.75 14.88 -9.92
N GLU A 385 -10.67 15.66 -9.91
CA GLU A 385 -10.49 16.74 -8.95
C GLU A 385 -10.97 18.06 -9.56
N VAL A 386 -11.87 18.76 -8.85
CA VAL A 386 -12.32 20.09 -9.25
C VAL A 386 -11.79 21.08 -8.23
N SER A 387 -10.85 21.91 -8.65
CA SER A 387 -10.23 22.88 -7.75
C SER A 387 -9.71 24.10 -8.51
N GLU A 388 -9.56 25.18 -7.78
CA GLU A 388 -8.95 26.39 -8.29
C GLU A 388 -7.43 26.30 -8.21
N TYR A 389 -6.83 25.51 -9.12
CA TYR A 389 -5.40 25.26 -9.15
C TYR A 389 -4.63 26.20 -10.09
N LYS A 390 -3.34 26.39 -9.82
CA LYS A 390 -2.35 26.89 -10.75
C LYS A 390 -1.48 25.73 -11.20
N ALA A 391 -1.33 25.55 -12.53
CA ALA A 391 -0.44 24.50 -13.03
C ALA A 391 1.00 24.80 -12.60
N PRO A 392 1.71 23.83 -12.00
CA PRO A 392 3.09 24.01 -11.62
C PRO A 392 3.99 24.29 -12.82
N THR A 393 5.04 25.08 -12.61
CA THR A 393 6.01 25.40 -13.66
C THR A 393 7.28 24.57 -13.56
N PHE A 394 7.52 23.97 -12.40
CA PHE A 394 8.64 23.08 -12.15
C PHE A 394 8.24 21.92 -11.23
N PHE A 395 9.08 20.93 -11.14
CA PHE A 395 8.91 19.75 -10.26
C PHE A 395 10.21 19.42 -9.55
N ILE A 396 10.09 18.68 -8.47
CA ILE A 396 11.21 18.13 -7.70
C ILE A 396 11.11 16.61 -7.81
N GLU A 397 12.22 15.97 -8.12
CA GLU A 397 12.35 14.52 -8.15
C GLU A 397 13.34 14.06 -7.08
N ILE A 398 12.95 13.10 -6.25
CA ILE A 398 13.82 12.48 -5.27
C ILE A 398 14.31 11.17 -5.88
N ASP A 399 15.63 11.01 -5.99
CA ASP A 399 16.25 9.79 -6.53
C ASP A 399 16.24 8.70 -5.45
N ARG A 400 15.27 7.80 -5.52
CA ARG A 400 15.10 6.73 -4.55
C ARG A 400 16.26 5.74 -4.58
N GLU A 401 16.70 5.33 -5.77
CA GLU A 401 17.76 4.33 -5.94
C GLU A 401 19.12 4.79 -5.42
N LYS A 402 19.41 6.09 -5.59
CA LYS A 402 20.64 6.71 -5.08
C LYS A 402 20.52 7.23 -3.65
N SER A 403 19.32 7.26 -3.10
CA SER A 403 19.01 7.70 -1.74
C SER A 403 18.82 6.52 -0.78
N GLU A 404 18.68 5.30 -1.27
CA GLU A 404 18.64 4.09 -0.43
C GLU A 404 20.04 3.72 0.04
N LEU A 405 20.17 3.33 1.31
CA LEU A 405 21.45 3.31 1.96
C LEU A 405 21.92 1.95 2.37
N SER A 406 23.21 1.84 2.21
CA SER A 406 24.01 0.71 2.66
C SER A 406 24.68 0.90 4.02
N ASP A 407 24.66 2.11 4.62
CA ASP A 407 25.43 2.40 5.84
C ASP A 407 24.78 3.50 6.68
N LEU A 408 24.48 3.25 7.98
CA LEU A 408 23.94 4.25 8.92
C LEU A 408 24.89 5.42 9.20
N GLN A 409 26.15 5.35 8.78
CA GLN A 409 27.12 6.42 9.03
C GLN A 409 27.08 7.55 8.00
N HIS A 410 26.62 7.31 6.78
CA HIS A 410 26.63 8.30 5.69
C HIS A 410 25.37 8.18 4.81
N ILE A 411 24.28 8.75 5.28
CA ILE A 411 23.05 8.79 4.52
C ILE A 411 22.98 10.02 3.64
N THR A 412 22.95 9.81 2.34
CA THR A 412 22.85 10.89 1.36
C THR A 412 21.54 10.81 0.62
N ILE A 413 20.70 11.83 0.71
CA ILE A 413 19.49 11.97 -0.10
C ILE A 413 19.81 12.81 -1.31
N LYS A 414 19.51 12.30 -2.50
CA LYS A 414 19.74 12.96 -3.78
C LYS A 414 18.44 13.25 -4.50
N GLY A 415 18.44 14.30 -5.27
CA GLY A 415 17.34 14.65 -6.12
C GLY A 415 17.67 15.79 -7.06
N LYS A 416 16.68 16.21 -7.82
CA LYS A 416 16.82 17.33 -8.75
C LYS A 416 15.54 18.18 -8.81
N ALA A 417 15.70 19.47 -9.09
CA ALA A 417 14.62 20.41 -9.35
C ALA A 417 14.73 20.92 -10.79
N MET A 418 13.67 20.73 -11.58
CA MET A 418 13.64 21.07 -13.00
C MET A 418 12.30 21.68 -13.40
N THR A 419 12.31 22.58 -14.35
CA THR A 419 11.09 23.07 -14.99
C THR A 419 10.50 21.99 -15.91
N PHE A 420 9.19 22.05 -16.20
CA PHE A 420 8.57 21.16 -17.20
C PHE A 420 9.08 21.46 -18.64
N SER A 421 9.81 22.54 -18.87
CA SER A 421 10.54 22.79 -20.10
C SER A 421 11.98 22.24 -20.12
N GLN A 422 12.34 21.36 -19.16
CA GLN A 422 13.64 20.70 -19.02
C GLN A 422 14.80 21.67 -18.66
N MET A 423 14.51 22.78 -18.02
CA MET A 423 15.53 23.69 -17.48
C MET A 423 15.82 23.36 -16.03
N PRO A 424 17.10 23.21 -15.64
CA PRO A 424 17.45 23.04 -14.24
C PRO A 424 17.14 24.30 -13.42
N LEU A 425 16.66 24.13 -12.20
CA LEU A 425 16.60 25.19 -11.20
C LEU A 425 17.96 25.26 -10.49
N ALA A 426 18.90 26.00 -11.06
CA ALA A 426 20.22 26.17 -10.47
C ALA A 426 20.18 27.17 -9.31
N GLU A 427 21.09 27.02 -8.35
CA GLU A 427 21.28 27.92 -7.19
C GLU A 427 19.95 28.20 -6.44
N THR A 428 19.05 27.21 -6.39
CA THR A 428 17.74 27.32 -5.77
C THR A 428 17.78 26.62 -4.41
N ASP A 429 17.31 27.29 -3.37
CA ASP A 429 17.24 26.72 -2.02
C ASP A 429 16.19 25.61 -1.97
N VAL A 430 16.64 24.41 -1.62
CA VAL A 430 15.83 23.23 -1.41
C VAL A 430 15.80 22.92 0.07
N LYS A 431 14.63 23.03 0.67
CA LYS A 431 14.38 22.66 2.05
C LYS A 431 13.98 21.18 2.09
N VAL A 432 14.68 20.40 2.89
CA VAL A 432 14.43 18.97 3.09
C VAL A 432 14.08 18.72 4.54
N ALA A 433 12.92 18.14 4.77
CA ALA A 433 12.44 17.71 6.07
C ALA A 433 12.26 16.19 6.07
N LEU A 434 12.85 15.54 7.04
CA LEU A 434 12.81 14.10 7.23
C LEU A 434 12.07 13.78 8.52
N SER A 435 11.17 12.83 8.47
CA SER A 435 10.44 12.33 9.63
C SER A 435 10.23 10.82 9.51
N GLU A 436 10.08 10.12 10.61
CA GLU A 436 9.75 8.70 10.57
C GLU A 436 8.41 8.46 9.85
N SER A 437 8.38 7.52 8.91
CA SER A 437 7.22 7.27 8.06
C SER A 437 6.13 6.46 8.72
N PHE A 438 6.52 5.53 9.61
CA PHE A 438 5.60 4.61 10.26
C PHE A 438 6.13 4.23 11.62
N SER A 439 5.46 4.68 12.68
CA SER A 439 5.68 4.23 14.04
C SER A 439 4.33 3.84 14.62
N TRP A 440 4.22 2.63 15.18
CA TRP A 440 3.06 2.29 15.98
C TRP A 440 3.14 3.08 17.28
N TRP A 441 2.01 3.51 17.82
CA TRP A 441 1.96 4.32 19.06
C TRP A 441 2.63 3.68 20.28
N TRP A 442 3.09 2.44 20.17
CA TRP A 442 3.83 1.69 21.20
C TRP A 442 5.30 1.43 20.85
N ASP A 443 5.75 1.82 19.66
CA ASP A 443 7.17 1.68 19.30
C ASP A 443 7.96 2.90 19.73
N ASP A 444 9.23 2.67 20.15
CA ASP A 444 10.19 3.74 20.36
C ASP A 444 10.53 4.34 18.98
N MET A 445 10.59 5.67 18.90
CA MET A 445 11.00 6.34 17.65
C MET A 445 12.48 6.07 17.39
N ASP A 446 12.78 5.42 16.27
CA ASP A 446 14.15 5.06 15.89
C ASP A 446 14.86 6.18 15.10
N PHE A 447 14.12 7.21 14.68
CA PHE A 447 14.64 8.33 13.90
C PHE A 447 14.25 9.68 14.52
N SER A 448 15.22 10.59 14.64
CA SER A 448 14.96 11.98 15.06
C SER A 448 14.72 12.86 13.85
N ASP A 449 13.62 13.61 13.86
CA ASP A 449 13.26 14.54 12.79
C ASP A 449 14.44 15.47 12.44
N TYR A 450 14.69 15.62 11.16
CA TYR A 450 15.79 16.41 10.64
C TYR A 450 15.32 17.36 9.56
N GLU A 451 15.72 18.61 9.65
CA GLU A 451 15.40 19.61 8.65
C GLU A 451 16.67 20.37 8.24
N THR A 452 16.88 20.55 6.95
CA THR A 452 18.00 21.30 6.41
C THR A 452 17.63 21.98 5.10
N THR A 453 18.46 22.94 4.69
CA THR A 453 18.34 23.61 3.40
C THR A 453 19.68 23.50 2.66
N VAL A 454 19.62 23.16 1.37
CA VAL A 454 20.76 23.06 0.47
C VAL A 454 20.42 23.73 -0.85
N ALA A 455 21.40 24.39 -1.46
CA ALA A 455 21.22 24.93 -2.82
C ALA A 455 21.44 23.85 -3.88
N THR A 456 20.65 23.89 -4.95
CA THR A 456 20.89 23.07 -6.15
C THR A 456 22.14 23.52 -6.89
N ASP A 457 22.81 22.60 -7.57
CA ASP A 457 23.94 22.90 -8.46
C ASP A 457 23.47 23.46 -9.83
N SER A 458 24.41 23.66 -10.74
CA SER A 458 24.15 24.16 -12.11
C SER A 458 23.23 23.23 -12.93
N ASN A 459 23.10 21.97 -12.57
CA ASN A 459 22.23 20.98 -13.23
C ASN A 459 20.87 20.83 -12.52
N GLY A 460 20.63 21.65 -11.48
CA GLY A 460 19.43 21.55 -10.65
C GLY A 460 19.47 20.38 -9.68
N GLU A 461 20.62 19.71 -9.51
CA GLU A 461 20.77 18.58 -8.61
C GLU A 461 21.06 19.05 -7.18
N PHE A 462 20.53 18.34 -6.20
CA PHE A 462 20.83 18.54 -4.79
C PHE A 462 21.21 17.23 -4.11
N SER A 463 22.05 17.37 -3.08
CA SER A 463 22.49 16.23 -2.28
C SER A 463 22.64 16.67 -0.83
N ILE A 464 22.04 15.96 0.09
CA ILE A 464 22.17 16.19 1.54
C ILE A 464 22.72 14.96 2.22
N CYS A 465 23.63 15.20 3.16
CA CYS A 465 24.09 14.16 4.06
C CYS A 465 23.29 14.26 5.37
N VAL A 466 22.59 13.21 5.74
CA VAL A 466 21.83 13.17 7.00
C VAL A 466 22.78 12.81 8.14
N PRO A 467 22.79 13.57 9.25
CA PRO A 467 23.67 13.28 10.37
C PRO A 467 23.38 11.91 11.00
N ALA A 468 24.45 11.18 11.35
CA ALA A 468 24.33 9.87 11.97
C ALA A 468 23.58 9.90 13.32
N GLU A 469 23.60 11.06 13.99
CA GLU A 469 22.90 11.29 15.24
C GLU A 469 21.37 11.12 15.11
N CYS A 470 20.81 11.38 13.93
CA CYS A 470 19.37 11.18 13.65
C CYS A 470 18.95 9.71 13.74
N PHE A 471 19.91 8.79 13.61
CA PHE A 471 19.72 7.33 13.61
C PHE A 471 20.27 6.67 14.88
N SER A 472 20.64 7.42 15.89
CA SER A 472 21.32 6.89 17.08
C SER A 472 20.46 5.90 17.88
N ALA A 473 19.15 5.94 17.72
CA ALA A 473 18.21 5.01 18.34
C ALA A 473 17.86 3.82 17.43
N ALA A 474 18.16 3.90 16.13
CA ALA A 474 17.77 2.88 15.16
C ALA A 474 18.52 1.56 15.39
N LYS A 475 17.75 0.48 15.58
CA LYS A 475 18.26 -0.88 15.76
C LYS A 475 18.21 -1.71 14.49
N GLY A 476 17.69 -1.17 13.40
CA GLY A 476 17.47 -1.89 12.15
C GLY A 476 17.05 -0.99 10.99
N GLU A 477 16.29 -1.56 10.09
CA GLU A 477 15.69 -0.82 8.97
C GLU A 477 14.59 0.11 9.46
N ILE A 478 14.62 1.35 8.99
CA ILE A 478 13.59 2.35 9.25
C ILE A 478 13.06 2.92 7.93
N PHE A 479 11.82 3.36 7.95
CA PHE A 479 11.20 4.06 6.83
C PHE A 479 11.08 5.54 7.18
N VAL A 480 11.77 6.37 6.41
CA VAL A 480 11.81 7.81 6.61
C VAL A 480 11.03 8.51 5.50
N ASN A 481 10.11 9.37 5.88
CA ASN A 481 9.40 10.23 4.96
C ASN A 481 10.25 11.46 4.67
N ALA A 482 10.76 11.56 3.45
CA ALA A 482 11.49 12.72 2.96
C ALA A 482 10.51 13.68 2.27
N LYS A 483 10.31 14.85 2.85
CA LYS A 483 9.54 15.95 2.28
C LYS A 483 10.51 17.03 1.79
N VAL A 484 10.54 17.24 0.48
CA VAL A 484 11.44 18.17 -0.17
C VAL A 484 10.64 19.31 -0.76
N SER A 485 10.97 20.55 -0.45
CA SER A 485 10.33 21.74 -1.01
C SER A 485 11.37 22.73 -1.54
N ALA A 486 11.06 23.35 -2.66
CA ALA A 486 11.88 24.39 -3.25
C ALA A 486 11.01 25.57 -3.67
N THR A 487 11.56 26.77 -3.58
CA THR A 487 10.92 28.00 -4.06
C THR A 487 11.80 28.60 -5.14
N ASP A 488 11.24 28.74 -6.34
CA ASP A 488 11.99 29.31 -7.46
C ASP A 488 12.16 30.82 -7.33
N SER A 489 13.00 31.40 -8.20
CA SER A 489 13.28 32.84 -8.22
C SER A 489 12.05 33.74 -8.48
N ARG A 490 10.92 33.14 -8.86
CA ARG A 490 9.64 33.83 -9.10
C ARG A 490 8.71 33.74 -7.90
N GLY A 491 9.09 33.01 -6.84
CA GLY A 491 8.29 32.80 -5.63
C GLY A 491 7.29 31.63 -5.71
N GLU A 492 7.37 30.79 -6.74
CA GLU A 492 6.57 29.56 -6.80
C GLU A 492 7.21 28.47 -5.95
N THR A 493 6.43 27.83 -5.07
CA THR A 493 6.91 26.74 -4.22
C THR A 493 6.30 25.42 -4.65
N GLN A 494 7.14 24.40 -4.85
CA GLN A 494 6.72 23.02 -5.10
C GLN A 494 7.25 22.10 -4.01
N THR A 495 6.56 21.00 -3.79
CA THR A 495 6.91 20.02 -2.79
C THR A 495 6.81 18.60 -3.37
N ALA A 496 7.82 17.79 -3.10
CA ALA A 496 7.82 16.36 -3.37
C ALA A 496 7.97 15.57 -2.06
N SER A 497 7.41 14.38 -2.00
CA SER A 497 7.57 13.48 -0.85
C SER A 497 7.91 12.07 -1.33
N ALA A 498 8.80 11.41 -0.60
CA ALA A 498 9.13 10.01 -0.84
C ALA A 498 9.35 9.31 0.49
N ILE A 499 8.92 8.04 0.58
CA ILE A 499 9.30 7.17 1.67
C ILE A 499 10.59 6.49 1.24
N LEU A 500 11.63 6.67 2.04
CA LEU A 500 12.95 6.09 1.83
C LEU A 500 13.19 5.02 2.88
N LYS A 501 13.63 3.85 2.43
CA LYS A 501 14.08 2.79 3.32
C LYS A 501 15.52 3.08 3.72
N MET A 502 15.78 3.15 5.00
CA MET A 502 17.08 3.54 5.54
C MET A 502 17.55 2.56 6.62
N GLY A 503 18.86 2.36 6.71
CA GLY A 503 19.50 1.53 7.70
C GLY A 503 19.78 0.11 7.24
N LYS A 504 20.72 -0.52 7.95
CA LYS A 504 20.98 -1.96 7.85
C LYS A 504 20.31 -2.64 9.03
N MET A 505 19.83 -3.85 8.83
CA MET A 505 19.37 -4.68 9.95
C MET A 505 20.53 -4.83 10.93
N ALA A 506 20.29 -4.50 12.20
CA ALA A 506 21.31 -4.60 13.26
C ALA A 506 21.69 -6.05 13.58
N SER A 507 20.85 -7.00 13.19
CA SER A 507 21.08 -8.45 13.34
C SER A 507 20.58 -9.18 12.10
N LEU A 508 21.18 -10.34 11.84
CA LEU A 508 20.67 -11.22 10.77
C LEU A 508 19.22 -11.60 11.05
N PRO A 509 18.35 -11.61 10.02
CA PRO A 509 16.96 -12.03 10.16
C PRO A 509 16.89 -13.51 10.55
N GLU A 510 15.85 -13.89 11.25
CA GLU A 510 15.51 -15.30 11.44
C GLU A 510 15.10 -15.88 10.07
N LEU A 511 15.80 -16.93 9.64
CA LEU A 511 15.57 -17.57 8.35
C LEU A 511 14.66 -18.77 8.52
N SER A 512 13.67 -18.89 7.65
CA SER A 512 12.78 -20.04 7.59
C SER A 512 13.49 -21.25 6.97
N ASP A 513 13.07 -22.46 7.34
CA ASP A 513 13.49 -23.72 6.70
C ASP A 513 13.21 -23.70 5.20
N ILE A 514 14.15 -24.21 4.42
CA ILE A 514 14.08 -24.26 2.97
C ILE A 514 14.10 -25.71 2.48
N THR A 515 13.16 -26.05 1.60
CA THR A 515 13.18 -27.30 0.83
C THR A 515 13.42 -26.96 -0.63
N ALA A 516 14.52 -27.42 -1.22
CA ALA A 516 14.96 -27.02 -2.55
C ALA A 516 15.47 -28.17 -3.41
N ASN A 517 15.29 -28.05 -4.72
CA ASN A 517 15.91 -28.94 -5.69
C ASN A 517 17.41 -28.60 -5.80
N ALA A 518 18.27 -29.58 -5.48
CA ALA A 518 19.71 -29.40 -5.51
C ALA A 518 20.29 -29.19 -6.93
N ASP A 519 19.54 -29.45 -7.97
CA ASP A 519 19.92 -29.19 -9.36
C ASP A 519 19.75 -27.71 -9.76
N LYS A 520 19.20 -26.87 -8.87
CA LYS A 520 19.01 -25.43 -9.03
C LYS A 520 19.74 -24.67 -7.93
N PRO A 521 20.19 -23.42 -8.17
CA PRO A 521 20.66 -22.55 -7.09
C PRO A 521 19.56 -22.33 -6.05
N VAL A 522 19.88 -22.51 -4.78
CA VAL A 522 18.97 -22.29 -3.66
C VAL A 522 18.95 -20.81 -3.32
N ALA A 523 17.87 -20.13 -3.58
CA ALA A 523 17.68 -18.73 -3.21
C ALA A 523 17.39 -18.60 -1.71
N LEU A 524 18.07 -17.65 -1.05
CA LEU A 524 17.81 -17.29 0.33
C LEU A 524 16.93 -16.04 0.43
N SER A 525 16.57 -15.65 1.66
CA SER A 525 15.77 -14.44 1.88
C SER A 525 16.41 -13.20 1.27
N GLN A 526 15.60 -12.35 0.63
CA GLN A 526 16.03 -11.07 0.08
C GLN A 526 16.55 -10.11 1.16
N ASP A 527 16.15 -10.28 2.41
CA ASP A 527 16.62 -9.47 3.53
C ASP A 527 18.13 -9.58 3.76
N LEU A 528 18.74 -10.67 3.33
CA LEU A 528 20.19 -10.86 3.38
C LEU A 528 20.96 -9.91 2.44
N LYS A 529 20.30 -9.26 1.46
CA LYS A 529 20.92 -8.22 0.63
C LYS A 529 21.38 -7.00 1.42
N ASN A 530 20.82 -6.81 2.60
CA ASN A 530 21.18 -5.69 3.48
C ASN A 530 22.54 -5.88 4.17
N PHE A 531 23.21 -7.03 3.96
CA PHE A 531 24.49 -7.36 4.58
C PHE A 531 25.57 -7.58 3.55
N ASP A 532 26.72 -6.96 3.73
CA ASP A 532 27.87 -7.16 2.88
C ASP A 532 28.68 -8.38 3.35
N ASN A 533 29.19 -9.16 2.37
CA ASN A 533 30.18 -10.20 2.63
C ASN A 533 29.77 -11.27 3.66
N LEU A 534 28.52 -11.72 3.63
CA LEU A 534 28.10 -12.83 4.50
C LEU A 534 28.84 -14.12 4.15
N THR A 535 29.06 -14.95 5.15
CA THR A 535 29.58 -16.30 4.98
C THR A 535 28.51 -17.31 5.37
N TYR A 536 28.51 -18.47 4.67
CA TYR A 536 27.65 -19.58 5.07
C TYR A 536 28.44 -20.87 5.24
N GLU A 537 27.95 -21.70 6.13
CA GLU A 537 28.44 -23.05 6.39
C GLU A 537 27.25 -24.03 6.37
N ILE A 538 27.39 -25.10 5.62
CA ILE A 538 26.41 -26.21 5.53
C ILE A 538 26.98 -27.40 6.28
N THR A 539 26.24 -27.91 7.27
CA THR A 539 26.62 -29.07 8.05
C THR A 539 25.59 -30.20 7.93
N ASP A 540 26.06 -31.45 7.97
CA ASP A 540 25.20 -32.64 8.02
C ASP A 540 24.68 -32.88 9.45
N SER A 541 23.84 -33.89 9.62
CA SER A 541 23.27 -34.29 10.92
C SER A 541 24.33 -34.73 11.95
N ALA A 542 25.56 -35.07 11.52
CA ALA A 542 26.70 -35.39 12.38
C ALA A 542 27.59 -34.15 12.67
N SER A 543 27.15 -32.95 12.27
CA SER A 543 27.89 -31.70 12.36
C SER A 543 29.18 -31.63 11.54
N ASN A 544 29.30 -32.47 10.52
CA ASN A 544 30.42 -32.37 9.58
C ASN A 544 30.12 -31.28 8.56
N VAL A 545 31.12 -30.45 8.29
CA VAL A 545 31.00 -29.40 7.28
C VAL A 545 31.01 -30.01 5.89
N VAL A 546 29.91 -29.81 5.16
CA VAL A 546 29.73 -30.29 3.78
C VAL A 546 30.18 -29.23 2.76
N LYS A 547 29.85 -27.97 3.04
CA LYS A 547 30.17 -26.84 2.16
C LYS A 547 30.30 -25.53 2.94
N LYS A 548 31.21 -24.66 2.49
CA LYS A 548 31.31 -23.27 2.94
C LYS A 548 31.33 -22.34 1.71
N GLY A 549 30.88 -21.12 1.89
CA GLY A 549 30.92 -20.11 0.84
C GLY A 549 30.63 -18.71 1.38
N SER A 550 30.56 -17.77 0.46
CA SER A 550 30.20 -16.38 0.74
C SER A 550 28.97 -15.97 -0.05
N LEU A 551 28.20 -15.03 0.50
CA LEU A 551 27.06 -14.40 -0.13
C LEU A 551 27.37 -12.91 -0.28
N SER A 552 26.85 -12.31 -1.34
CA SER A 552 26.93 -10.88 -1.58
C SER A 552 25.53 -10.32 -1.86
N PRO A 553 25.31 -8.99 -1.72
CA PRO A 553 24.03 -8.36 -2.04
C PRO A 553 23.52 -8.68 -3.46
N ASP A 554 24.43 -8.84 -4.41
CA ASP A 554 24.09 -9.19 -5.80
C ASP A 554 23.83 -10.71 -5.99
N ASN A 555 24.29 -11.54 -5.08
CA ASN A 555 24.15 -13.01 -5.18
C ASN A 555 23.93 -13.64 -3.81
N ILE A 556 22.67 -13.81 -3.45
CA ILE A 556 22.20 -14.47 -2.22
C ILE A 556 21.69 -15.88 -2.50
N THR A 557 22.43 -16.64 -3.31
CA THR A 557 22.10 -18.03 -3.64
C THR A 557 23.19 -19.00 -3.19
N ILE A 558 22.78 -20.20 -2.83
CA ILE A 558 23.68 -21.32 -2.55
C ILE A 558 23.64 -22.29 -3.73
N ASP A 559 24.78 -22.55 -4.34
CA ASP A 559 24.91 -23.65 -5.31
C ASP A 559 24.98 -24.99 -4.56
N ALA A 560 23.95 -25.83 -4.70
CA ALA A 560 23.84 -27.14 -4.05
C ALA A 560 24.16 -28.34 -4.95
N ASN A 561 24.60 -28.13 -6.22
CA ASN A 561 24.76 -29.18 -7.23
C ASN A 561 25.59 -30.38 -6.76
N ASN A 562 26.61 -30.15 -5.93
CA ASN A 562 27.52 -31.20 -5.46
C ASN A 562 27.19 -31.71 -4.05
N ILE A 563 26.06 -31.33 -3.49
CA ILE A 563 25.59 -31.79 -2.16
C ILE A 563 24.60 -32.94 -2.40
N ALA A 564 24.72 -34.03 -1.71
CA ALA A 564 23.76 -35.13 -1.79
C ALA A 564 22.37 -34.68 -1.32
N SER A 565 21.31 -35.37 -1.74
CA SER A 565 19.97 -35.13 -1.20
C SER A 565 19.94 -35.55 0.27
N GLY A 566 19.29 -34.72 1.13
CA GLY A 566 19.27 -34.95 2.57
C GLY A 566 18.90 -33.69 3.35
N GLU A 567 18.99 -33.77 4.68
CA GLU A 567 18.76 -32.65 5.59
C GLU A 567 20.09 -32.10 6.10
N TYR A 568 20.20 -30.79 6.08
CA TYR A 568 21.39 -30.02 6.43
C TYR A 568 21.04 -28.81 7.28
N THR A 569 21.92 -28.43 8.18
CA THR A 569 21.82 -27.11 8.85
C THR A 569 22.71 -26.13 8.12
N VAL A 570 22.13 -25.00 7.73
CA VAL A 570 22.88 -23.88 7.16
C VAL A 570 22.99 -22.78 8.20
N THR A 571 24.23 -22.37 8.48
CA THR A 571 24.52 -21.24 9.33
C THR A 571 25.06 -20.10 8.48
N VAL A 572 24.38 -18.97 8.48
CA VAL A 572 24.82 -17.73 7.83
C VAL A 572 25.39 -16.81 8.90
N SER A 573 26.57 -16.27 8.68
CA SER A 573 27.30 -15.48 9.66
C SER A 573 27.87 -14.20 9.07
N ILE A 574 27.92 -13.14 9.88
CA ILE A 574 28.65 -11.92 9.58
C ILE A 574 30.15 -12.22 9.89
N PRO A 575 31.09 -11.87 8.98
CA PRO A 575 32.50 -12.27 9.12
C PRO A 575 33.21 -11.75 10.37
N ASP A 576 32.75 -10.63 10.93
CA ASP A 576 33.29 -10.04 12.16
C ASP A 576 32.83 -10.77 13.44
N GLY A 577 31.95 -11.76 13.32
CA GLY A 577 31.41 -12.53 14.42
C GLY A 577 30.29 -11.83 15.20
N SER A 578 29.78 -10.69 14.71
CA SER A 578 28.74 -9.92 15.40
C SER A 578 27.34 -10.58 15.36
N GLY A 579 27.12 -11.57 14.47
CA GLY A 579 25.84 -12.28 14.40
C GLY A 579 25.88 -13.51 13.51
N SER A 580 24.99 -14.46 13.82
CA SER A 580 24.72 -15.62 12.97
C SER A 580 23.27 -16.05 13.09
N THR A 581 22.73 -16.64 12.03
CA THR A 581 21.40 -17.24 11.99
C THR A 581 21.50 -18.62 11.34
N SER A 582 20.65 -19.56 11.72
CA SER A 582 20.67 -20.91 11.19
C SER A 582 19.26 -21.37 10.82
N PHE A 583 19.18 -22.17 9.78
CA PHE A 583 17.94 -22.79 9.30
C PHE A 583 18.19 -24.19 8.77
N LEU A 584 17.12 -25.00 8.64
CA LEU A 584 17.18 -26.34 8.08
C LEU A 584 17.01 -26.27 6.56
N LEU A 585 17.98 -26.83 5.83
CA LEU A 585 17.96 -26.97 4.37
C LEU A 585 17.71 -28.45 4.01
N ARG A 586 16.57 -28.70 3.37
CA ARG A 586 16.23 -30.01 2.82
C ARG A 586 16.49 -30.01 1.32
N LEU A 587 17.43 -30.82 0.87
CA LEU A 587 17.82 -30.98 -0.54
C LEU A 587 17.25 -32.25 -1.14
N TYR A 588 16.74 -32.16 -2.35
CA TYR A 588 16.24 -33.27 -3.13
C TYR A 588 16.61 -33.15 -4.59
N ARG A 589 16.53 -34.28 -5.33
CA ARG A 589 16.56 -34.34 -6.79
C ARG A 589 15.45 -35.25 -7.26
N PHE A 590 14.80 -34.87 -8.37
CA PHE A 590 13.83 -35.78 -9.00
C PHE A 590 14.44 -36.99 -9.70
N SER A 591 15.76 -37.08 -9.78
CA SER A 591 16.50 -38.27 -10.21
C SER A 591 16.71 -39.30 -9.08
N ASP A 592 16.44 -38.94 -7.84
CA ASP A 592 16.55 -39.87 -6.71
C ASP A 592 15.47 -40.96 -6.80
N ALA A 593 15.67 -42.08 -6.12
CA ALA A 593 14.64 -43.11 -6.05
C ALA A 593 13.44 -42.67 -5.19
N MET A 594 13.71 -41.89 -4.12
CA MET A 594 12.72 -41.33 -3.19
C MET A 594 13.31 -40.13 -2.45
N PRO A 595 12.50 -39.25 -1.82
CA PRO A 595 13.01 -38.17 -0.95
C PRO A 595 13.88 -38.75 0.19
N ALA A 596 14.99 -38.08 0.48
CA ALA A 596 15.93 -38.46 1.52
C ALA A 596 15.51 -38.03 2.95
N PHE A 597 14.36 -37.40 3.08
CA PHE A 597 13.75 -36.91 4.33
C PHE A 597 12.26 -37.20 4.35
N ASP A 598 11.65 -37.16 5.54
CA ASP A 598 10.22 -37.44 5.65
C ASP A 598 9.39 -36.29 5.10
N THR A 599 8.62 -36.60 4.06
CA THR A 599 7.70 -35.67 3.42
C THR A 599 6.54 -36.43 2.75
N PRO A 600 5.29 -36.03 2.99
CA PRO A 600 4.14 -36.64 2.30
C PRO A 600 4.04 -36.19 0.85
N MET A 601 4.50 -34.96 0.56
CA MET A 601 4.43 -34.38 -0.77
C MET A 601 5.59 -33.43 -1.01
N LEU A 602 6.35 -33.69 -2.04
CA LEU A 602 7.44 -32.86 -2.51
C LEU A 602 7.12 -32.39 -3.93
N VAL A 603 7.02 -31.10 -4.13
CA VAL A 603 6.70 -30.49 -5.42
C VAL A 603 7.47 -29.18 -5.59
N ASP A 604 7.92 -28.90 -6.81
CA ASP A 604 8.49 -27.59 -7.14
C ASP A 604 7.33 -26.59 -7.29
N LYS A 605 7.06 -25.80 -6.23
CA LYS A 605 5.95 -24.85 -6.18
C LYS A 605 6.12 -23.67 -7.15
N ASP A 606 7.37 -23.35 -7.50
CA ASP A 606 7.71 -22.27 -8.42
C ASP A 606 7.88 -22.76 -9.87
N ALA A 607 7.44 -24.00 -10.17
CA ALA A 607 7.51 -24.54 -11.51
C ALA A 607 6.52 -23.82 -12.44
N ASP A 608 7.04 -23.18 -13.47
CA ASP A 608 6.24 -22.73 -14.62
C ASP A 608 6.27 -23.84 -15.69
N ILE A 609 5.17 -24.58 -15.79
CA ILE A 609 5.08 -25.73 -16.68
C ILE A 609 4.57 -25.29 -18.04
N LYS A 610 5.43 -25.42 -19.05
CA LYS A 610 5.03 -25.28 -20.45
C LYS A 610 4.31 -26.54 -20.93
N CYS A 611 3.04 -26.38 -21.27
CA CYS A 611 2.24 -27.46 -21.85
C CYS A 611 2.62 -27.73 -23.30
N ALA A 612 2.38 -28.94 -23.78
CA ALA A 612 2.48 -29.25 -25.20
C ALA A 612 1.36 -28.57 -26.01
N ALA A 613 1.45 -28.62 -27.34
CA ALA A 613 0.46 -27.98 -28.23
C ALA A 613 -0.98 -28.51 -28.04
N ASP A 614 -1.13 -29.74 -27.56
CA ASP A 614 -2.42 -30.36 -27.25
C ASP A 614 -2.89 -30.11 -25.82
N GLY A 615 -2.16 -29.28 -25.05
CA GLY A 615 -2.43 -28.96 -23.66
C GLY A 615 -1.85 -29.97 -22.66
N SER A 616 -1.23 -31.07 -23.12
CA SER A 616 -0.66 -32.06 -22.21
C SER A 616 0.54 -31.49 -21.43
N PHE A 617 0.67 -31.87 -20.17
CA PHE A 617 1.76 -31.46 -19.29
C PHE A 617 2.21 -32.60 -18.37
N ALA A 618 3.34 -32.39 -17.75
CA ALA A 618 3.87 -33.30 -16.75
C ALA A 618 4.55 -32.53 -15.61
N LEU A 619 4.25 -32.94 -14.38
CA LEU A 619 4.83 -32.41 -13.15
C LEU A 619 5.62 -33.53 -12.44
N ASN A 620 6.87 -33.26 -12.09
CA ASN A 620 7.64 -34.14 -11.21
C ASN A 620 7.27 -33.83 -9.75
N TRP A 621 7.08 -34.91 -8.98
CA TRP A 621 6.79 -34.83 -7.56
C TRP A 621 7.37 -36.05 -6.84
N GLY A 622 7.34 -36.06 -5.49
CA GLY A 622 7.85 -37.19 -4.71
C GLY A 622 7.18 -37.28 -3.34
N ASN A 623 7.28 -38.47 -2.73
CA ASN A 623 6.82 -38.73 -1.37
C ASN A 623 7.71 -39.75 -0.69
N SER A 624 7.92 -39.62 0.62
CA SER A 624 8.72 -40.56 1.42
C SER A 624 7.90 -41.74 1.93
N ARG A 625 6.58 -41.65 1.89
CA ARG A 625 5.61 -42.64 2.34
C ARG A 625 4.41 -42.68 1.42
N PRO A 626 3.65 -43.81 1.34
CA PRO A 626 2.44 -43.88 0.54
C PRO A 626 1.49 -42.74 0.89
N HIS A 627 1.07 -41.99 -0.11
CA HIS A 627 0.28 -40.77 0.13
C HIS A 627 -0.72 -40.53 -0.99
N TRP A 628 -1.82 -39.88 -0.67
CA TRP A 628 -2.83 -39.40 -1.59
C TRP A 628 -2.76 -37.87 -1.70
N PHE A 629 -3.09 -37.36 -2.86
CA PHE A 629 -3.39 -35.91 -3.00
C PHE A 629 -4.57 -35.72 -3.93
N PHE A 630 -5.31 -34.66 -3.70
CA PHE A 630 -6.37 -34.21 -4.57
C PHE A 630 -5.81 -33.20 -5.56
N TYR A 631 -6.07 -33.42 -6.85
CA TYR A 631 -5.67 -32.45 -7.88
C TYR A 631 -6.87 -31.80 -8.51
N VAL A 632 -6.67 -30.57 -8.97
CA VAL A 632 -7.64 -29.79 -9.74
C VAL A 632 -6.90 -29.08 -10.84
N ILE A 633 -7.36 -29.26 -12.08
CA ILE A 633 -6.91 -28.49 -13.23
C ILE A 633 -7.98 -27.48 -13.54
N ALA A 634 -7.64 -26.21 -13.54
CA ALA A 634 -8.55 -25.12 -13.79
C ALA A 634 -8.03 -24.17 -14.86
N CYS A 635 -8.94 -23.69 -15.68
CA CYS A 635 -8.71 -22.64 -16.67
C CYS A 635 -9.60 -21.45 -16.32
N ASP A 636 -9.03 -20.31 -16.01
CA ASP A 636 -9.74 -19.10 -15.54
C ASP A 636 -10.73 -19.38 -14.41
N GLY A 637 -10.30 -20.20 -13.48
CA GLY A 637 -11.11 -20.63 -12.36
C GLY A 637 -12.19 -21.65 -12.68
N ASN A 638 -12.36 -22.05 -13.93
CA ASN A 638 -13.24 -23.15 -14.28
C ASN A 638 -12.51 -24.47 -14.18
N VAL A 639 -13.00 -25.38 -13.38
CA VAL A 639 -12.47 -26.73 -13.24
C VAL A 639 -12.70 -27.48 -14.54
N THR A 640 -11.61 -27.97 -15.15
CA THR A 640 -11.64 -28.79 -16.35
C THR A 640 -11.42 -30.26 -16.05
N ASP A 641 -10.65 -30.54 -14.99
CA ASP A 641 -10.42 -31.92 -14.51
C ASP A 641 -10.06 -31.89 -13.02
N TYR A 642 -10.42 -32.94 -12.29
CA TYR A 642 -10.08 -33.11 -10.87
C TYR A 642 -10.18 -34.58 -10.44
N GLY A 643 -9.47 -34.91 -9.37
CA GLY A 643 -9.55 -36.27 -8.84
C GLY A 643 -8.49 -36.54 -7.77
N TRP A 644 -8.46 -37.77 -7.34
CA TRP A 644 -7.46 -38.30 -6.41
C TRP A 644 -6.33 -38.96 -7.15
N HIS A 645 -5.12 -38.73 -6.66
CA HIS A 645 -3.94 -39.44 -7.09
C HIS A 645 -3.28 -40.09 -5.89
N HIS A 646 -2.86 -41.38 -6.03
CA HIS A 646 -2.16 -42.13 -5.00
C HIS A 646 -0.85 -42.65 -5.56
N ALA A 647 0.19 -42.64 -4.73
CA ALA A 647 1.46 -43.26 -5.05
C ALA A 647 2.13 -43.85 -3.80
N GLU A 648 2.85 -44.94 -4.01
CA GLU A 648 3.79 -45.50 -3.04
C GLU A 648 4.99 -44.55 -2.88
N ALA A 649 5.82 -44.73 -1.84
CA ALA A 649 7.01 -43.92 -1.64
C ALA A 649 7.92 -43.92 -2.88
N GLY A 650 8.35 -42.71 -3.33
CA GLY A 650 9.19 -42.60 -4.52
C GLY A 650 9.18 -41.22 -5.15
N MET A 651 9.92 -41.09 -6.25
CA MET A 651 9.80 -39.95 -7.16
C MET A 651 8.91 -40.33 -8.34
N HIS A 652 7.99 -39.47 -8.69
CA HIS A 652 6.88 -39.72 -9.61
C HIS A 652 6.71 -38.61 -10.65
N LYS A 653 5.92 -38.92 -11.65
CA LYS A 653 5.50 -37.98 -12.67
C LYS A 653 3.98 -37.97 -12.75
N PHE A 654 3.38 -36.84 -12.41
CA PHE A 654 1.97 -36.60 -12.65
C PHE A 654 1.79 -36.05 -14.05
N THR A 655 0.82 -36.57 -14.79
CA THR A 655 0.49 -36.10 -16.14
C THR A 655 -0.97 -35.70 -16.21
N GLY A 656 -1.23 -34.61 -16.90
CA GLY A 656 -2.58 -34.06 -17.09
C GLY A 656 -2.70 -33.34 -18.41
N LYS A 657 -3.87 -32.79 -18.66
CA LYS A 657 -4.17 -31.97 -19.81
C LYS A 657 -4.84 -30.66 -19.40
N ALA A 658 -4.23 -29.56 -19.74
CA ALA A 658 -4.78 -28.23 -19.50
C ALA A 658 -5.57 -27.75 -20.73
N GLU A 659 -6.65 -27.04 -20.47
CA GLU A 659 -7.33 -26.23 -21.46
C GLU A 659 -6.90 -24.77 -21.28
N PHE A 660 -6.85 -24.02 -22.35
CA PHE A 660 -6.50 -22.61 -22.33
C PHE A 660 -7.61 -21.80 -23.00
N ALA A 661 -8.20 -20.87 -22.29
CA ALA A 661 -9.03 -19.85 -22.91
C ALA A 661 -8.12 -18.82 -23.65
N PRO A 662 -8.62 -18.08 -24.62
CA PRO A 662 -7.81 -17.16 -25.45
C PRO A 662 -6.98 -16.14 -24.67
N ARG A 663 -7.31 -15.87 -23.41
CA ARG A 663 -6.60 -14.93 -22.50
C ARG A 663 -6.50 -15.45 -21.08
N GLY A 664 -6.90 -16.69 -20.92
CA GLY A 664 -7.00 -17.29 -19.62
C GLY A 664 -5.67 -17.85 -19.16
N SER A 665 -5.53 -17.89 -17.84
CA SER A 665 -4.49 -18.65 -17.16
C SER A 665 -5.01 -20.03 -16.83
N SER A 666 -4.17 -21.03 -16.95
CA SER A 666 -4.47 -22.37 -16.45
C SER A 666 -3.57 -22.68 -15.29
N CYS A 667 -4.09 -23.39 -14.31
CA CYS A 667 -3.33 -23.80 -13.14
C CYS A 667 -3.64 -25.25 -12.76
N LEU A 668 -2.65 -25.88 -12.15
CA LEU A 668 -2.79 -27.14 -11.44
C LEU A 668 -2.73 -26.83 -9.94
N CYS A 669 -3.79 -27.15 -9.23
CA CYS A 669 -3.87 -27.04 -7.79
C CYS A 669 -3.75 -28.45 -7.19
N LEU A 670 -2.89 -28.61 -6.22
CA LEU A 670 -2.68 -29.87 -5.50
C LEU A 670 -3.02 -29.65 -4.04
N TYR A 671 -3.76 -30.58 -3.44
CA TYR A 671 -4.19 -30.50 -2.03
C TYR A 671 -3.92 -31.83 -1.33
N TRP A 672 -3.33 -31.77 -0.16
CA TRP A 672 -3.04 -32.93 0.67
C TRP A 672 -3.06 -32.57 2.14
N THR A 673 -3.08 -33.54 3.00
CA THR A 673 -2.91 -33.34 4.44
C THR A 673 -1.50 -33.76 4.85
N ASP A 674 -0.90 -33.05 5.76
CA ASP A 674 0.30 -33.46 6.46
C ASP A 674 0.05 -33.32 7.95
N LYS A 675 0.01 -34.45 8.60
CA LYS A 675 -0.45 -34.54 10.00
C LYS A 675 -1.91 -34.07 10.08
N HIS A 676 -2.19 -32.95 10.71
CA HIS A 676 -3.54 -32.37 10.83
C HIS A 676 -3.73 -31.14 9.96
N GLU A 677 -2.68 -30.71 9.25
CA GLU A 677 -2.71 -29.53 8.41
C GLU A 677 -3.04 -29.87 6.96
N THR A 678 -3.87 -29.07 6.34
CA THR A 678 -4.09 -29.11 4.90
C THR A 678 -3.03 -28.26 4.20
N LYS A 679 -2.29 -28.86 3.28
CA LYS A 679 -1.28 -28.22 2.46
C LYS A 679 -1.76 -28.09 1.02
N SER A 680 -1.27 -27.08 0.32
CA SER A 680 -1.57 -26.88 -1.09
C SER A 680 -0.34 -26.44 -1.87
N ALA A 681 -0.38 -26.68 -3.17
CA ALA A 681 0.54 -26.11 -4.14
C ALA A 681 -0.23 -25.65 -5.37
N PHE A 682 0.08 -24.44 -5.83
CA PHE A 682 -0.46 -23.85 -7.05
C PHE A 682 0.63 -23.76 -8.09
N ILE A 683 0.41 -24.33 -9.25
CA ILE A 683 1.40 -24.42 -10.31
C ILE A 683 0.80 -23.82 -11.58
N THR A 684 1.47 -22.81 -12.11
CA THR A 684 1.04 -22.14 -13.34
C THR A 684 1.31 -23.07 -14.54
N LEU A 685 0.29 -23.21 -15.38
CA LEU A 685 0.38 -23.94 -16.65
C LEU A 685 0.38 -22.92 -17.79
N THR A 686 1.45 -22.87 -18.57
CA THR A 686 1.58 -21.96 -19.70
C THR A 686 1.37 -22.68 -21.03
N PRO A 687 0.68 -22.10 -22.02
CA PRO A 687 0.50 -22.71 -23.32
C PRO A 687 1.82 -22.80 -24.12
N ALA A 688 1.93 -23.76 -25.04
CA ALA A 688 3.11 -23.95 -25.91
C ALA A 688 3.43 -22.72 -26.75
N THR A 689 2.40 -22.04 -27.22
CA THR A 689 2.50 -20.78 -27.95
C THR A 689 2.05 -19.63 -27.05
N PRO A 690 2.83 -18.55 -26.97
CA PRO A 690 2.38 -17.36 -26.24
C PRO A 690 1.03 -16.93 -26.79
N GLN A 691 0.13 -16.57 -25.89
CA GLN A 691 -1.17 -16.00 -26.29
C GLN A 691 -0.92 -14.70 -27.08
N ASP A 692 -1.78 -14.45 -28.07
CA ASP A 692 -1.71 -13.24 -28.91
C ASP A 692 -1.88 -11.99 -28.05
N SER A 693 -0.78 -11.41 -27.56
CA SER A 693 -0.79 -10.08 -26.96
C SER A 693 -0.58 -9.03 -28.04
N ILE A 694 -1.40 -8.00 -28.06
CA ILE A 694 -1.18 -6.85 -28.95
C ILE A 694 -0.23 -5.85 -28.32
N GLU A 695 0.48 -5.11 -29.17
CA GLU A 695 1.29 -3.95 -28.79
C GLU A 695 0.96 -2.74 -29.65
N ILE A 696 1.09 -1.55 -29.09
CA ILE A 696 1.00 -0.28 -29.81
C ILE A 696 2.41 0.13 -30.21
N VAL A 697 2.68 0.18 -31.49
CA VAL A 697 3.96 0.70 -32.04
C VAL A 697 3.71 2.10 -32.61
N ALA A 698 4.46 3.06 -32.08
CA ALA A 698 4.44 4.42 -32.62
C ALA A 698 5.43 4.51 -33.80
N GLU A 699 4.92 4.55 -35.04
CA GLU A 699 5.76 4.58 -36.25
C GLU A 699 6.28 5.96 -36.59
N THR A 700 5.41 6.98 -36.53
CA THR A 700 5.82 8.37 -36.64
C THR A 700 5.46 9.07 -35.33
N PHE A 701 6.47 9.30 -34.51
CA PHE A 701 6.32 9.90 -33.19
C PHE A 701 7.58 10.71 -32.88
N ARG A 702 7.42 11.88 -32.29
CA ARG A 702 8.53 12.74 -31.87
C ARG A 702 8.45 13.05 -30.40
N ASP A 703 9.51 12.82 -29.67
CA ASP A 703 9.61 13.16 -28.24
C ASP A 703 9.81 14.66 -28.02
N ASN A 704 10.22 15.39 -29.07
CA ASN A 704 10.39 16.86 -29.05
C ASN A 704 9.57 17.46 -30.20
N ILE A 705 8.63 18.33 -29.86
CA ILE A 705 7.73 19.00 -30.81
C ILE A 705 7.83 20.53 -30.66
N THR A 706 7.43 21.25 -31.69
CA THR A 706 7.48 22.72 -31.69
C THR A 706 6.14 23.29 -31.22
N PRO A 707 6.11 24.11 -30.15
CA PRO A 707 4.90 24.84 -29.73
C PRO A 707 4.30 25.64 -30.87
N GLY A 708 2.99 25.53 -31.07
CA GLY A 708 2.25 26.17 -32.17
C GLY A 708 2.46 25.50 -33.53
N GLY A 709 3.18 24.38 -33.60
CA GLY A 709 3.36 23.58 -34.80
C GLY A 709 2.22 22.60 -35.07
N LYS A 710 2.31 21.88 -36.18
CA LYS A 710 1.38 20.85 -36.57
C LYS A 710 2.11 19.51 -36.64
N GLU A 711 1.55 18.48 -35.97
CA GLU A 711 2.10 17.14 -35.94
C GLU A 711 1.14 16.14 -36.56
N THR A 712 1.74 15.11 -37.18
CA THR A 712 0.99 13.97 -37.70
C THR A 712 1.64 12.69 -37.18
N TRP A 713 0.92 11.96 -36.38
CA TRP A 713 1.42 10.72 -35.77
C TRP A 713 0.70 9.51 -36.34
N LYS A 714 1.44 8.40 -36.42
CA LYS A 714 0.94 7.12 -36.89
C LYS A 714 1.24 6.04 -35.84
N LEU A 715 0.19 5.37 -35.42
CA LEU A 715 0.28 4.20 -34.54
C LEU A 715 -0.07 2.94 -35.32
N ARG A 716 0.59 1.84 -35.03
CA ARG A 716 0.29 0.50 -35.55
C ARG A 716 0.05 -0.48 -34.41
N ILE A 717 -1.03 -1.25 -34.53
CA ILE A 717 -1.40 -2.28 -33.59
C ILE A 717 -1.08 -3.63 -34.21
N LYS A 718 -0.19 -4.37 -33.58
CA LYS A 718 0.24 -5.71 -34.03
C LYS A 718 0.49 -6.62 -32.82
N ASN A 719 0.60 -7.93 -33.05
CA ASN A 719 1.10 -8.85 -32.04
C ASN A 719 2.62 -9.11 -32.18
N ASN A 720 3.16 -9.92 -31.28
CA ASN A 720 4.58 -10.30 -31.28
C ASN A 720 5.04 -11.02 -32.56
N ASN A 721 4.08 -11.62 -33.30
CA ASN A 721 4.34 -12.30 -34.57
C ASN A 721 4.20 -11.36 -35.77
N GLY A 722 3.94 -10.07 -35.58
CA GLY A 722 3.74 -9.09 -36.63
C GLY A 722 2.36 -9.07 -37.25
N LYS A 723 1.42 -9.91 -36.80
CA LYS A 723 0.03 -9.88 -37.25
C LYS A 723 -0.65 -8.60 -36.77
N THR A 724 -1.36 -7.93 -37.66
CA THR A 724 -2.05 -6.66 -37.38
C THR A 724 -3.52 -6.90 -37.06
N PHE A 725 -4.14 -5.98 -36.36
CA PHE A 725 -5.52 -6.08 -35.91
C PHE A 725 -6.28 -4.77 -36.11
N ARG A 726 -7.50 -4.87 -36.56
CA ARG A 726 -8.46 -3.77 -36.50
C ARG A 726 -8.82 -3.53 -35.04
N SER A 727 -8.53 -2.33 -34.53
CA SER A 727 -8.62 -2.01 -33.10
C SER A 727 -9.24 -0.66 -32.86
N ALA A 728 -9.98 -0.54 -31.77
CA ALA A 728 -10.34 0.74 -31.19
C ALA A 728 -9.12 1.41 -30.57
N VAL A 729 -8.98 2.72 -30.74
CA VAL A 729 -7.90 3.49 -30.11
C VAL A 729 -8.50 4.73 -29.42
N ILE A 730 -8.12 4.95 -28.19
CA ILE A 730 -8.40 6.16 -27.41
C ILE A 730 -7.07 6.84 -27.17
N ALA A 731 -6.86 8.01 -27.75
CA ALA A 731 -5.61 8.76 -27.64
C ALA A 731 -5.85 10.12 -26.98
N ASN A 732 -4.93 10.52 -26.13
CA ASN A 732 -5.00 11.74 -25.34
C ASN A 732 -3.62 12.39 -25.19
N MET A 733 -3.57 13.71 -25.18
CA MET A 733 -2.38 14.46 -24.84
C MET A 733 -2.72 15.71 -24.04
N TYR A 734 -2.21 15.79 -22.82
CA TYR A 734 -2.47 16.88 -21.88
C TYR A 734 -1.19 17.35 -21.19
N ASP A 735 -1.23 18.52 -20.57
CA ASP A 735 -0.10 19.13 -19.87
C ASP A 735 0.34 18.23 -18.68
N ALA A 736 1.55 17.69 -18.76
CA ALA A 736 2.10 16.77 -17.76
C ALA A 736 2.24 17.41 -16.36
N ALA A 737 2.32 18.74 -16.28
CA ALA A 737 2.33 19.46 -15.01
C ALA A 737 1.11 19.16 -14.14
N LEU A 738 -0.01 18.80 -14.75
CA LEU A 738 -1.24 18.46 -14.03
C LEU A 738 -1.14 17.16 -13.23
N ASN A 739 -0.21 16.26 -13.60
CA ASN A 739 0.04 15.02 -12.87
C ASN A 739 0.58 15.23 -11.45
N SER A 740 1.18 16.38 -11.16
CA SER A 740 1.60 16.74 -9.81
C SER A 740 0.42 17.09 -8.89
N ILE A 741 -0.75 17.39 -9.45
CA ILE A 741 -1.98 17.68 -8.73
C ILE A 741 -2.85 16.43 -8.67
N CYS A 742 -3.16 15.84 -9.83
CA CYS A 742 -3.96 14.63 -9.94
C CYS A 742 -3.53 13.79 -11.15
N ILE A 743 -3.08 12.56 -10.90
CA ILE A 743 -2.60 11.65 -11.94
C ILE A 743 -3.78 11.14 -12.77
N ASN A 744 -3.72 11.30 -14.08
CA ASN A 744 -4.70 10.78 -15.02
C ASN A 744 -4.26 9.43 -15.59
N THR A 745 -4.84 8.35 -15.09
CA THR A 745 -4.44 6.98 -15.45
C THR A 745 -5.13 6.50 -16.73
N TYR A 746 -4.33 6.04 -17.70
CA TYR A 746 -4.79 5.40 -18.93
C TYR A 746 -4.39 3.92 -18.90
N ARG A 747 -5.32 3.07 -18.47
CA ARG A 747 -5.14 1.61 -18.44
C ARG A 747 -6.46 0.93 -18.74
N PHE A 748 -6.43 -0.02 -19.66
CA PHE A 748 -7.57 -0.89 -19.96
C PHE A 748 -7.08 -2.34 -19.91
N SER A 749 -7.60 -3.10 -18.97
CA SER A 749 -7.22 -4.50 -18.74
C SER A 749 -8.50 -5.31 -18.57
N PRO A 750 -9.17 -5.67 -19.66
CA PRO A 750 -10.36 -6.50 -19.57
C PRO A 750 -10.03 -7.86 -18.97
N THR A 751 -10.79 -8.28 -17.98
CA THR A 751 -10.61 -9.55 -17.28
C THR A 751 -11.89 -10.36 -17.32
N TYR A 752 -11.75 -11.67 -17.43
CA TYR A 752 -12.85 -12.58 -17.17
C TYR A 752 -13.40 -12.34 -15.77
N THR A 753 -14.60 -12.78 -15.53
CA THR A 753 -15.05 -12.95 -14.16
C THR A 753 -14.29 -14.14 -13.62
N THR A 754 -13.18 -13.87 -12.92
CA THR A 754 -12.33 -14.92 -12.40
C THR A 754 -12.96 -15.63 -11.24
N ALA A 755 -12.68 -16.91 -11.16
CA ALA A 755 -13.01 -17.74 -10.02
C ALA A 755 -11.85 -17.77 -8.99
N ASP A 756 -10.89 -16.85 -9.08
CA ASP A 756 -9.68 -16.83 -8.22
C ASP A 756 -9.98 -16.77 -6.73
N GLU A 757 -11.17 -16.34 -6.35
CA GLU A 757 -11.66 -16.43 -4.98
C GLU A 757 -12.14 -17.83 -4.57
N TYR A 758 -12.13 -18.83 -5.45
CA TYR A 758 -12.83 -20.08 -5.27
C TYR A 758 -12.07 -21.16 -4.54
N TRP A 759 -10.74 -21.12 -4.62
CA TRP A 759 -9.88 -22.16 -4.13
C TRP A 759 -9.15 -21.77 -2.85
N GLN A 760 -9.38 -20.57 -2.33
CA GLN A 760 -8.71 -20.06 -1.13
C GLN A 760 -9.24 -20.64 0.19
N ASP A 761 -10.32 -21.40 0.17
CA ASP A 761 -10.97 -21.86 1.38
C ASP A 761 -10.53 -23.25 1.89
N PHE A 762 -9.38 -23.78 1.45
CA PHE A 762 -8.62 -24.68 2.29
C PHE A 762 -7.89 -23.85 3.34
N ARG A 763 -8.62 -23.11 4.14
CA ARG A 763 -8.03 -22.53 5.34
C ARG A 763 -7.70 -23.66 6.29
N ASP A 764 -6.43 -23.69 6.61
CA ASP A 764 -5.85 -24.51 7.62
C ASP A 764 -6.67 -24.40 8.91
N PRO A 765 -7.14 -25.50 9.51
CA PRO A 765 -7.71 -25.50 10.84
C PRO A 765 -6.69 -25.09 11.92
N SER A 766 -5.46 -24.83 11.54
CA SER A 766 -4.37 -24.34 12.40
C SER A 766 -4.45 -22.86 12.74
N ASP A 767 -5.60 -22.22 12.68
CA ASP A 767 -5.74 -20.89 13.29
C ASP A 767 -5.35 -21.01 14.77
N CYS A 768 -4.17 -20.45 15.10
CA CYS A 768 -3.68 -20.43 16.45
C CYS A 768 -4.59 -19.54 17.30
N HIS A 769 -5.21 -20.12 18.30
CA HIS A 769 -5.97 -19.34 19.27
C HIS A 769 -5.06 -18.87 20.41
N SER A 770 -5.18 -17.57 20.74
CA SER A 770 -4.41 -16.99 21.84
C SER A 770 -5.30 -16.67 23.04
N ILE A 771 -4.90 -17.17 24.21
CA ILE A 771 -5.50 -16.79 25.50
C ILE A 771 -4.62 -15.72 26.11
N ILE A 772 -5.19 -14.54 26.35
CA ILE A 772 -4.46 -13.38 26.84
C ILE A 772 -4.87 -13.10 28.28
N TYR A 773 -3.89 -13.03 29.19
CA TYR A 773 -4.05 -12.51 30.53
C TYR A 773 -3.15 -11.29 30.74
N SER A 774 -3.75 -10.12 30.82
CA SER A 774 -3.02 -8.87 31.04
C SER A 774 -3.88 -7.89 31.90
N PRO A 775 -4.05 -8.16 33.20
CA PRO A 775 -4.85 -7.32 34.08
C PRO A 775 -4.06 -6.09 34.50
N LEU A 776 -4.14 -5.00 33.76
CA LEU A 776 -3.55 -3.73 34.16
C LEU A 776 -4.64 -2.67 34.38
N GLN A 777 -4.92 -2.36 35.64
CA GLN A 777 -5.69 -1.18 36.01
C GLN A 777 -4.71 -0.07 36.40
N MET A 778 -4.68 0.99 35.59
CA MET A 778 -3.92 2.17 35.89
C MET A 778 -4.63 3.00 36.98
N LEU A 779 -3.85 3.65 37.81
CA LEU A 779 -4.33 4.61 38.79
C LEU A 779 -4.34 6.00 38.16
N ASP A 780 -5.34 6.80 38.51
CA ASP A 780 -5.41 8.19 38.05
C ASP A 780 -4.19 8.97 38.58
N VAL A 781 -3.56 9.71 37.70
CA VAL A 781 -2.40 10.55 38.00
C VAL A 781 -2.88 12.01 38.04
N ALA A 782 -2.72 12.66 39.19
CA ALA A 782 -3.06 14.07 39.34
C ALA A 782 -2.23 14.96 38.40
N THR A 783 -2.83 16.03 37.91
CA THR A 783 -2.14 17.01 37.06
C THR A 783 -1.01 17.67 37.87
N PHE A 784 0.15 17.86 37.26
CA PHE A 784 1.23 18.58 37.90
C PHE A 784 0.92 20.09 37.94
N VAL A 785 0.83 20.63 39.14
CA VAL A 785 0.78 22.08 39.34
C VAL A 785 2.21 22.52 39.71
N ALA A 786 2.92 23.13 38.76
CA ALA A 786 4.21 23.69 39.04
C ALA A 786 4.14 24.75 40.14
N PRO A 787 4.98 24.66 41.19
CA PRO A 787 5.08 25.79 42.13
C PRO A 787 5.63 26.99 41.35
N TRP A 788 4.91 28.05 41.34
CA TRP A 788 5.14 29.27 40.57
C TRP A 788 6.53 29.84 40.77
N LEU A 789 7.31 29.94 39.72
CA LEU A 789 8.33 30.95 39.61
C LEU A 789 7.69 32.24 39.16
N ASN A 790 7.43 33.10 40.14
CA ASN A 790 6.80 34.42 39.90
C ASN A 790 7.81 35.33 39.19
N TYR A 791 7.92 35.23 37.86
CA TYR A 791 8.69 36.17 37.08
C TYR A 791 7.78 37.36 36.79
N TYR A 792 7.98 38.47 37.43
CA TYR A 792 7.24 39.76 37.36
C TYR A 792 5.85 39.83 38.01
N GLY A 793 5.51 39.11 39.06
CA GLY A 793 4.33 39.36 39.87
C GLY A 793 2.99 39.32 39.13
N ARG A 794 2.89 38.62 37.99
CA ARG A 794 1.63 38.39 37.25
C ARG A 794 1.20 36.95 37.40
N GLN A 795 0.02 36.77 37.98
CA GLN A 795 -0.70 35.50 37.94
C GLN A 795 -1.25 35.28 36.53
N LEU A 796 -0.81 34.20 35.88
CA LEU A 796 -1.41 33.75 34.63
C LEU A 796 -2.47 32.70 34.99
N ASP A 797 -3.74 33.10 34.96
CA ASP A 797 -4.85 32.18 35.06
C ASP A 797 -4.97 31.48 33.71
N TYR A 798 -4.66 30.17 33.68
CA TYR A 798 -4.97 29.30 32.53
C TYR A 798 -6.20 28.49 32.89
N ASP A 799 -7.31 28.80 32.20
CA ASP A 799 -8.46 27.91 32.13
C ASP A 799 -8.09 26.66 31.34
N TYR A 800 -8.01 25.53 32.03
CA TYR A 800 -7.80 24.24 31.38
C TYR A 800 -9.12 23.62 30.97
N ALA A 801 -9.37 23.53 29.68
CA ALA A 801 -10.31 22.58 29.13
C ALA A 801 -9.76 21.17 29.29
N VAL A 802 -10.36 20.41 30.19
CA VAL A 802 -10.06 18.99 30.33
C VAL A 802 -10.65 18.26 29.14
N PHE A 803 -9.80 17.77 28.24
CA PHE A 803 -10.24 16.81 27.20
C PHE A 803 -10.27 15.42 27.82
N GLU A 804 -11.46 14.95 28.15
CA GLU A 804 -11.68 13.52 28.38
C GLU A 804 -11.60 12.79 27.03
N CYS A 805 -10.54 12.03 26.82
CA CYS A 805 -10.46 11.05 25.72
C CYS A 805 -11.34 9.84 26.06
N ASN A 806 -12.62 9.92 25.75
CA ASN A 806 -13.45 8.74 25.58
C ASN A 806 -13.24 8.22 24.15
N SER A 807 -12.90 6.96 24.07
CA SER A 807 -12.67 6.21 22.84
C SER A 807 -13.90 6.22 21.92
N ALA A 808 -13.90 7.17 20.97
CA ALA A 808 -14.80 7.16 19.81
C ALA A 808 -13.99 7.62 18.58
N PRO A 809 -14.27 7.09 17.40
CA PRO A 809 -13.46 7.34 16.22
C PRO A 809 -13.47 8.82 15.85
N LEU A 810 -12.27 9.36 15.63
CA LEU A 810 -12.04 10.74 15.16
C LEU A 810 -12.78 10.99 13.84
N ARG A 811 -13.91 11.69 13.93
CA ARG A 811 -14.44 12.48 12.82
C ARG A 811 -13.90 13.88 12.95
N CYS A 812 -13.05 14.28 12.02
CA CYS A 812 -12.63 15.67 11.90
C CYS A 812 -13.82 16.54 11.53
N TYR A 813 -14.29 17.36 12.47
CA TYR A 813 -15.14 18.50 12.17
C TYR A 813 -14.29 19.77 12.25
N ALA A 814 -13.98 20.32 11.08
CA ALA A 814 -13.65 21.73 10.96
C ALA A 814 -14.78 22.38 10.17
N ALA A 815 -15.66 23.08 10.84
CA ALA A 815 -16.47 24.13 10.23
C ALA A 815 -17.05 25.02 11.33
N ALA A 816 -16.64 26.25 11.31
CA ALA A 816 -17.42 27.32 11.90
C ALA A 816 -18.59 27.62 10.95
N PRO A 817 -19.79 27.94 11.49
CA PRO A 817 -20.93 28.23 10.64
C PRO A 817 -20.79 29.64 10.06
N MET A 818 -20.86 29.76 8.75
CA MET A 818 -21.17 31.01 8.09
C MET A 818 -22.65 31.01 7.70
N ALA A 819 -23.29 32.12 8.03
CA ALA A 819 -24.71 32.34 7.88
C ALA A 819 -25.16 32.37 6.41
N ASP A 820 -26.38 31.88 6.19
CA ASP A 820 -27.15 32.03 4.97
C ASP A 820 -27.29 33.49 4.52
N ALA A 821 -26.86 33.75 3.28
CA ALA A 821 -27.30 34.95 2.56
C ALA A 821 -27.85 34.53 1.19
N LYS A 822 -29.17 34.59 1.08
CA LYS A 822 -29.89 34.57 -0.18
C LYS A 822 -29.48 35.77 -1.01
N LEU A 823 -29.07 35.56 -2.25
CA LEU A 823 -28.97 36.61 -3.24
C LEU A 823 -30.01 36.39 -4.35
N GLU A 824 -30.87 37.41 -4.48
CA GLU A 824 -31.87 37.50 -5.53
C GLU A 824 -31.23 37.76 -6.90
N GLU A 825 -31.83 37.15 -7.93
CA GLU A 825 -31.57 37.41 -9.34
C GLU A 825 -31.76 38.85 -9.71
N SER A 826 -30.83 39.44 -10.45
CA SER A 826 -31.16 40.51 -11.38
C SER A 826 -30.48 40.28 -12.73
N LEU A 827 -31.31 39.93 -13.68
CA LEU A 827 -31.05 39.93 -15.10
C LEU A 827 -30.68 41.35 -15.57
N VAL A 828 -29.55 41.50 -16.23
CA VAL A 828 -29.40 42.54 -17.27
C VAL A 828 -28.57 42.00 -18.44
N THR A 829 -29.25 41.65 -19.50
CA THR A 829 -28.73 41.57 -20.84
C THR A 829 -28.43 42.98 -21.37
N LYS A 830 -27.21 43.19 -21.88
CA LYS A 830 -26.96 44.16 -22.98
C LYS A 830 -25.73 43.78 -23.74
N GLU A 831 -25.94 43.29 -24.93
CA GLU A 831 -24.98 43.38 -26.04
C GLU A 831 -24.68 44.85 -26.36
N SER A 832 -23.41 45.17 -26.51
CA SER A 832 -23.01 46.31 -27.36
C SER A 832 -21.72 45.94 -28.08
N LYS A 833 -21.87 45.70 -29.37
CA LYS A 833 -20.76 45.75 -30.31
C LYS A 833 -20.28 47.20 -30.40
N THR A 834 -19.01 47.42 -30.25
CA THR A 834 -18.29 48.56 -30.83
C THR A 834 -16.98 48.04 -31.41
N ASP A 835 -16.97 47.95 -32.73
CA ASP A 835 -15.76 47.81 -33.54
C ASP A 835 -14.90 49.04 -33.32
N ALA A 836 -13.68 48.85 -32.77
CA ALA A 836 -12.62 49.81 -32.82
C ALA A 836 -11.53 49.25 -33.73
N GLU A 837 -11.33 49.85 -34.89
CA GLU A 837 -10.23 49.59 -35.81
C GLU A 837 -8.90 49.73 -35.08
N ALA A 838 -8.15 48.64 -34.96
CA ALA A 838 -6.77 48.60 -34.48
C ALA A 838 -5.81 48.83 -35.67
N THR A 839 -4.95 49.79 -35.52
CA THR A 839 -3.93 50.18 -36.50
C THR A 839 -2.89 49.06 -36.73
N GLU A 840 -2.43 48.88 -37.95
CA GLU A 840 -1.63 47.78 -38.49
C GLU A 840 -0.29 47.39 -37.79
N PRO A 841 0.32 48.16 -36.87
CA PRO A 841 1.53 47.64 -36.19
C PRO A 841 1.30 46.56 -35.18
N ASP A 842 0.08 46.30 -34.71
CA ASP A 842 -0.22 45.34 -33.64
C ASP A 842 -0.46 43.92 -34.16
N ARG A 843 -0.74 43.73 -35.46
CA ARG A 843 -1.02 42.40 -36.00
C ARG A 843 0.18 41.46 -36.12
N GLN A 844 1.41 41.99 -36.23
CA GLN A 844 2.61 41.13 -36.30
C GLN A 844 3.15 40.71 -34.92
N GLN A 845 2.81 41.45 -33.84
CA GLN A 845 3.20 41.06 -32.47
C GLN A 845 2.22 40.06 -31.83
N SER A 846 0.98 40.00 -32.29
CA SER A 846 -0.04 39.10 -31.72
C SER A 846 0.09 37.63 -32.15
N ALA A 847 0.85 37.32 -33.20
CA ALA A 847 0.96 35.97 -33.76
C ALA A 847 1.82 34.99 -32.90
N ASN A 848 2.62 35.52 -31.95
CA ASN A 848 3.51 34.69 -31.10
C ASN A 848 3.14 34.69 -29.61
N LEU A 849 2.02 35.31 -29.23
CA LEU A 849 1.56 35.31 -27.84
C LEU A 849 0.92 33.98 -27.47
N ARG A 850 1.30 33.45 -26.33
CA ARG A 850 0.70 32.25 -25.74
C ARG A 850 -0.50 32.65 -24.86
N ASP A 851 -1.52 31.81 -24.89
CA ASP A 851 -2.68 31.92 -23.99
C ASP A 851 -2.64 30.75 -22.99
N GLU A 852 -2.80 31.05 -21.70
CA GLU A 852 -2.73 30.01 -20.62
C GLU A 852 -3.84 28.98 -20.64
N GLY A 853 -4.89 29.17 -21.47
CA GLY A 853 -6.13 28.38 -21.42
C GLY A 853 -6.03 26.92 -21.81
N ILE A 854 -5.06 26.54 -22.71
CA ILE A 854 -5.05 25.20 -23.33
C ILE A 854 -4.22 24.22 -22.48
N LYS A 855 -4.89 23.29 -21.84
CA LYS A 855 -4.30 22.26 -20.97
C LYS A 855 -4.36 20.86 -21.60
N THR A 856 -5.24 20.64 -22.56
CA THR A 856 -5.37 19.41 -23.35
C THR A 856 -5.06 19.74 -24.80
N ALA A 857 -4.05 19.08 -25.38
CA ALA A 857 -3.70 19.25 -26.79
C ALA A 857 -4.71 18.57 -27.68
N PHE A 858 -5.10 17.36 -27.31
CA PHE A 858 -6.20 16.62 -27.96
C PHE A 858 -6.75 15.51 -27.05
N PHE A 859 -8.01 15.15 -27.28
CA PHE A 859 -8.65 13.96 -26.75
C PHE A 859 -9.43 13.31 -27.90
N LEU A 860 -8.94 12.14 -28.34
CA LEU A 860 -9.45 11.44 -29.54
C LEU A 860 -9.97 10.06 -29.14
N PRO A 861 -11.21 9.97 -28.63
CA PRO A 861 -11.78 8.71 -28.14
C PRO A 861 -12.30 7.80 -29.24
N GLY A 862 -12.49 8.31 -30.46
CA GLY A 862 -13.19 7.62 -31.55
C GLY A 862 -12.30 7.02 -32.64
N LEU A 863 -10.99 6.94 -32.45
CA LEU A 863 -10.08 6.40 -33.46
C LEU A 863 -10.28 4.89 -33.67
N VAL A 864 -10.15 4.44 -34.93
CA VAL A 864 -10.15 3.03 -35.31
C VAL A 864 -9.02 2.78 -36.31
N THR A 865 -8.30 1.70 -36.15
CA THR A 865 -7.24 1.33 -37.09
C THR A 865 -7.86 0.72 -38.37
N ASN A 866 -7.13 0.81 -39.47
CA ASN A 866 -7.46 0.11 -40.71
C ASN A 866 -7.15 -1.40 -40.61
N GLU A 867 -7.37 -2.16 -41.68
CA GLU A 867 -7.09 -3.61 -41.73
C GLU A 867 -5.59 -3.93 -41.58
N GLN A 868 -4.70 -2.96 -41.82
CA GLN A 868 -3.26 -3.07 -41.60
C GLN A 868 -2.88 -2.70 -40.16
N GLY A 869 -3.86 -2.52 -39.28
CA GLY A 869 -3.66 -2.17 -37.90
C GLY A 869 -3.15 -0.72 -37.68
N GLU A 870 -3.27 0.14 -38.66
CA GLU A 870 -2.72 1.49 -38.64
C GLU A 870 -3.80 2.54 -38.42
N VAL A 871 -3.47 3.54 -37.61
CA VAL A 871 -4.25 4.76 -37.44
C VAL A 871 -3.32 5.97 -37.51
N THR A 872 -3.73 6.97 -38.30
CA THR A 872 -3.00 8.24 -38.42
C THR A 872 -3.90 9.38 -37.99
N PHE A 873 -3.39 10.27 -37.17
CA PHE A 873 -4.12 11.48 -36.75
C PHE A 873 -3.18 12.68 -36.75
N THR A 874 -3.78 13.83 -36.98
CA THR A 874 -3.10 15.10 -37.08
C THR A 874 -3.68 16.05 -36.04
N PHE A 875 -2.82 16.82 -35.38
CA PHE A 875 -3.23 17.78 -34.36
C PHE A 875 -2.32 19.04 -34.40
N ASP A 876 -2.86 20.12 -33.90
CA ASP A 876 -2.12 21.34 -33.71
C ASP A 876 -1.51 21.34 -32.31
N VAL A 877 -0.20 21.51 -32.20
CA VAL A 877 0.50 21.59 -30.92
C VAL A 877 0.15 22.91 -30.26
N PRO A 878 -0.41 22.96 -29.06
CA PRO A 878 -0.69 24.19 -28.36
C PRO A 878 0.57 25.04 -28.23
N ASN A 879 0.44 26.35 -28.38
CA ASN A 879 1.58 27.31 -28.29
C ASN A 879 2.00 27.49 -26.83
N ARG A 880 2.42 26.40 -26.19
CA ARG A 880 2.81 26.35 -24.77
C ARG A 880 4.12 25.59 -24.60
N ASN A 881 5.02 26.16 -23.80
CA ASN A 881 6.28 25.51 -23.42
C ASN A 881 6.03 24.65 -22.19
N THR A 882 5.94 23.33 -22.36
CA THR A 882 5.71 22.38 -21.29
C THR A 882 6.08 20.97 -21.74
N GLN A 883 6.02 20.01 -20.81
CA GLN A 883 5.93 18.60 -21.15
C GLN A 883 4.46 18.21 -21.33
N TRP A 884 4.21 17.42 -22.33
CA TRP A 884 2.92 16.83 -22.61
C TRP A 884 2.93 15.35 -22.25
N GLN A 885 1.92 14.91 -21.52
CA GLN A 885 1.67 13.50 -21.29
C GLN A 885 0.84 12.96 -22.45
N PHE A 886 1.44 12.16 -23.31
CA PHE A 886 0.74 11.39 -24.33
C PHE A 886 0.35 10.03 -23.76
N SER A 887 -0.91 9.65 -23.91
CA SER A 887 -1.43 8.35 -23.50
C SER A 887 -2.32 7.79 -24.61
N ALA A 888 -2.15 6.52 -24.92
CA ALA A 888 -3.04 5.81 -25.84
C ALA A 888 -3.37 4.43 -25.33
N VAL A 889 -4.63 4.06 -25.49
CA VAL A 889 -5.14 2.71 -25.24
C VAL A 889 -5.67 2.16 -26.55
N ALA A 890 -5.24 0.95 -26.91
CA ALA A 890 -5.80 0.23 -28.05
C ALA A 890 -6.36 -1.11 -27.62
N TYR A 891 -7.48 -1.52 -28.21
CA TYR A 891 -8.04 -2.85 -28.00
C TYR A 891 -8.84 -3.35 -29.21
N THR A 892 -8.84 -4.66 -29.36
CA THR A 892 -9.55 -5.38 -30.44
C THR A 892 -10.99 -5.67 -30.03
N ASP A 893 -11.81 -6.15 -30.97
CA ASP A 893 -13.20 -6.52 -30.71
C ASP A 893 -13.32 -7.76 -29.78
N ASP A 894 -12.30 -8.59 -29.73
CA ASP A 894 -12.13 -9.69 -28.81
C ASP A 894 -11.38 -9.26 -27.54
N LEU A 895 -11.22 -7.92 -27.33
CA LEU A 895 -10.70 -7.27 -26.14
C LEU A 895 -9.20 -7.50 -25.82
N HIS A 896 -8.35 -7.91 -26.77
CA HIS A 896 -6.91 -7.76 -26.58
C HIS A 896 -6.59 -6.28 -26.44
N ALA A 897 -5.92 -5.92 -25.37
CA ALA A 897 -5.68 -4.52 -25.03
C ALA A 897 -4.22 -4.24 -24.73
N HIS A 898 -3.78 -3.06 -25.10
CA HIS A 898 -2.45 -2.52 -24.73
C HIS A 898 -2.56 -1.02 -24.50
N TYR A 899 -1.66 -0.46 -23.71
CA TYR A 899 -1.60 0.97 -23.49
C TYR A 899 -0.15 1.46 -23.51
N ILE A 900 0.03 2.71 -23.91
CA ILE A 900 1.31 3.40 -23.86
C ILE A 900 1.14 4.75 -23.18
N ASN A 901 2.18 5.15 -22.44
CA ASN A 901 2.32 6.48 -21.85
C ASN A 901 3.69 7.02 -22.22
N ARG A 902 3.77 8.24 -22.72
CA ARG A 902 5.02 8.90 -23.11
C ARG A 902 5.00 10.38 -22.74
N ILE A 903 6.14 10.89 -22.37
CA ILE A 903 6.34 12.32 -22.18
C ILE A 903 6.88 12.91 -23.49
N VAL A 904 6.27 14.01 -23.93
CA VAL A 904 6.65 14.75 -25.14
C VAL A 904 6.99 16.19 -24.74
N SER A 905 8.20 16.62 -25.03
CA SER A 905 8.65 17.97 -24.68
C SER A 905 8.29 18.97 -25.78
N ALA A 906 7.71 20.07 -25.39
CA ALA A 906 7.45 21.22 -26.28
C ALA A 906 8.09 22.48 -25.68
N ALA A 907 9.17 22.95 -26.28
CA ALA A 907 9.89 24.11 -25.79
C ALA A 907 10.45 24.94 -26.94
N LYS A 908 10.37 26.26 -26.83
CA LYS A 908 11.02 27.19 -27.73
C LYS A 908 12.49 27.36 -27.32
N GLN A 909 13.34 27.75 -28.26
CA GLN A 909 14.77 28.01 -28.01
C GLN A 909 14.98 29.16 -27.02
N LEU A 910 14.21 30.24 -27.17
CA LEU A 910 14.12 31.34 -26.22
C LEU A 910 12.69 31.51 -25.78
N MET A 911 12.48 31.62 -24.49
CA MET A 911 11.13 31.71 -23.93
C MET A 911 11.06 32.66 -22.74
N VAL A 912 9.86 33.15 -22.45
CA VAL A 912 9.59 33.93 -21.25
C VAL A 912 8.47 33.26 -20.46
N GLN A 913 8.64 33.20 -19.15
CA GLN A 913 7.65 32.60 -18.25
C GLN A 913 7.35 33.55 -17.08
N PRO A 914 6.15 34.18 -17.08
CA PRO A 914 5.76 35.04 -15.97
C PRO A 914 5.33 34.25 -14.78
N ASN A 915 5.52 34.82 -13.60
CA ASN A 915 4.87 34.37 -12.36
C ASN A 915 3.89 35.44 -11.90
N LEU A 916 2.63 35.18 -12.09
CA LEU A 916 1.54 36.13 -11.84
C LEU A 916 0.65 35.58 -10.71
N PRO A 917 0.15 36.43 -9.82
CA PRO A 917 -0.89 36.06 -8.88
C PRO A 917 -2.17 35.76 -9.66
N ARG A 918 -3.03 34.99 -9.08
CA ARG A 918 -4.31 34.61 -9.67
C ARG A 918 -5.36 35.72 -9.60
N PHE A 919 -5.34 36.49 -8.54
CA PHE A 919 -6.14 37.67 -8.31
C PHE A 919 -5.33 38.71 -7.53
N VAL A 920 -5.74 39.94 -7.58
CA VAL A 920 -5.15 41.06 -6.85
C VAL A 920 -6.26 41.93 -6.29
N GLY A 921 -6.02 42.62 -5.18
CA GLY A 921 -6.96 43.61 -4.62
C GLY A 921 -6.89 44.95 -5.28
N GLU A 922 -8.02 45.63 -5.50
CA GLU A 922 -8.07 46.98 -5.97
C GLU A 922 -7.27 47.91 -5.06
N GLY A 923 -6.36 48.72 -5.65
CA GLY A 923 -5.50 49.63 -4.88
C GLY A 923 -4.21 49.04 -4.35
N ASP A 924 -4.03 47.70 -4.43
CA ASP A 924 -2.78 47.05 -4.04
C ASP A 924 -1.59 47.49 -4.89
N CYS A 925 -0.41 47.53 -4.28
CA CYS A 925 0.86 47.64 -5.01
C CYS A 925 1.45 46.24 -5.19
N VAL A 926 1.39 45.72 -6.39
CA VAL A 926 1.79 44.33 -6.72
C VAL A 926 3.07 44.33 -7.53
N THR A 927 4.00 43.45 -7.20
CA THR A 927 5.19 43.17 -7.98
C THR A 927 5.05 41.83 -8.66
N ILE A 928 5.16 41.78 -9.97
CA ILE A 928 5.17 40.57 -10.79
C ILE A 928 6.58 40.30 -11.32
N SER A 929 6.88 39.03 -11.56
CA SER A 929 8.15 38.62 -12.09
C SER A 929 7.99 37.82 -13.39
N ALA A 930 9.02 37.85 -14.25
CA ALA A 930 9.11 37.04 -15.46
C ALA A 930 10.52 36.49 -15.65
N ALA A 931 10.66 35.19 -15.87
CA ALA A 931 11.92 34.55 -16.16
C ALA A 931 12.10 34.43 -17.68
N ALA A 932 13.16 35.03 -18.24
CA ALA A 932 13.62 34.79 -19.60
C ALA A 932 14.56 33.56 -19.57
N GLN A 933 14.35 32.60 -20.47
CA GLN A 933 15.08 31.34 -20.51
C GLN A 933 15.74 31.12 -21.88
N ASN A 934 16.97 30.58 -21.84
CA ASN A 934 17.74 30.19 -23.01
C ASN A 934 17.89 28.66 -23.03
N ASN A 935 17.13 27.97 -23.88
CA ASN A 935 17.20 26.53 -24.09
C ASN A 935 18.26 26.09 -25.10
N THR A 936 19.06 27.04 -25.63
CA THR A 936 20.14 26.72 -26.56
C THR A 936 21.45 26.38 -25.84
N ASP A 937 22.38 25.80 -26.56
CA ASP A 937 23.72 25.45 -26.06
C ASP A 937 24.73 26.61 -26.17
N THR A 938 24.26 27.83 -26.50
CA THR A 938 25.09 29.03 -26.67
C THR A 938 24.51 30.19 -25.88
N GLU A 939 25.36 31.12 -25.46
CA GLU A 939 24.96 32.39 -24.86
C GLU A 939 24.07 33.21 -25.82
N GLN A 940 23.03 33.82 -25.27
CA GLN A 940 22.08 34.65 -26.01
C GLN A 940 21.89 36.01 -25.33
N THR A 941 21.76 37.07 -26.11
CA THR A 941 21.37 38.37 -25.60
C THR A 941 19.96 38.70 -26.04
N VAL A 942 19.11 39.07 -25.08
CA VAL A 942 17.68 39.29 -25.29
C VAL A 942 17.19 40.54 -24.59
N ASP A 943 16.08 41.09 -25.08
CA ASP A 943 15.30 42.12 -24.40
C ASP A 943 14.03 41.46 -23.82
N VAL A 944 13.64 41.79 -22.58
CA VAL A 944 12.41 41.36 -21.97
C VAL A 944 11.48 42.56 -21.80
N VAL A 945 10.22 42.38 -22.16
CA VAL A 945 9.19 43.41 -21.99
C VAL A 945 8.03 42.85 -21.18
N ILE A 946 7.66 43.57 -20.14
CA ILE A 946 6.43 43.34 -19.36
C ILE A 946 5.49 44.50 -19.61
N ASN A 947 4.34 44.27 -20.20
CA ASN A 947 3.31 45.28 -20.43
C ASN A 947 2.11 44.98 -19.52
N ILE A 948 1.74 45.92 -18.67
CA ILE A 948 0.66 45.82 -17.71
C ILE A 948 -0.40 46.90 -18.04
N ASN A 949 -1.56 46.47 -18.53
CA ASN A 949 -2.63 47.40 -19.01
C ASN A 949 -2.13 48.53 -19.91
N GLY A 950 -1.17 48.21 -20.81
CA GLY A 950 -0.57 49.20 -21.72
C GLY A 950 0.68 49.90 -21.16
N GLN A 951 0.97 49.83 -19.87
CA GLN A 951 2.20 50.34 -19.27
C GLN A 951 3.36 49.38 -19.55
N ARG A 952 4.36 49.88 -20.30
CA ARG A 952 5.47 49.05 -20.75
C ARG A 952 6.72 49.20 -19.86
N HIS A 953 7.16 48.05 -19.29
CA HIS A 953 8.43 47.91 -18.59
C HIS A 953 9.39 47.12 -19.50
N ALA A 954 10.50 47.75 -19.95
CA ALA A 954 11.45 47.14 -20.89
C ALA A 954 12.83 46.98 -20.26
N PHE A 955 13.33 45.74 -20.25
CA PHE A 955 14.66 45.32 -19.76
C PHE A 955 15.50 44.93 -20.96
N LYS A 956 16.51 45.71 -21.29
CA LYS A 956 17.28 45.55 -22.51
C LYS A 956 18.64 44.90 -22.25
N GLY A 957 19.14 44.15 -23.24
CA GLY A 957 20.50 43.62 -23.24
C GLY A 957 20.77 42.58 -22.16
N ILE A 958 19.77 41.78 -21.82
CA ILE A 958 19.92 40.71 -20.84
C ILE A 958 20.73 39.58 -21.46
N VAL A 959 21.88 39.27 -20.87
CA VAL A 959 22.71 38.15 -21.27
C VAL A 959 22.26 36.91 -20.53
N LEU A 960 21.89 35.86 -21.29
CA LEU A 960 21.52 34.53 -20.83
C LEU A 960 22.57 33.52 -21.27
N GLN A 961 23.22 32.88 -20.32
CA GLN A 961 24.14 31.77 -20.58
C GLN A 961 23.43 30.59 -21.24
N ALA A 962 24.17 29.63 -21.79
CA ALA A 962 23.62 28.40 -22.32
C ALA A 962 22.83 27.66 -21.20
N LYS A 963 21.64 27.17 -21.53
CA LYS A 963 20.77 26.41 -20.58
C LYS A 963 20.50 27.17 -19.27
N SER A 964 20.38 28.48 -19.30
CA SER A 964 20.17 29.32 -18.11
C SER A 964 18.95 30.22 -18.22
N SER A 965 18.53 30.76 -17.10
CA SER A 965 17.44 31.72 -17.01
C SER A 965 17.82 32.94 -16.18
N LYS A 966 17.10 34.05 -16.42
CA LYS A 966 17.22 35.28 -15.63
C LYS A 966 15.86 35.91 -15.40
N THR A 967 15.58 36.28 -14.16
CA THR A 967 14.30 36.88 -13.77
C THR A 967 14.37 38.40 -13.76
N VAL A 968 13.30 39.03 -14.25
CA VAL A 968 13.06 40.48 -14.18
C VAL A 968 11.74 40.74 -13.45
N THR A 969 11.62 41.89 -12.78
CA THR A 969 10.44 42.23 -11.97
C THR A 969 9.88 43.61 -12.38
N ALA A 970 8.56 43.74 -12.33
CA ALA A 970 7.87 45.00 -12.52
C ALA A 970 6.78 45.19 -11.44
N SER A 971 6.70 46.39 -10.90
CA SER A 971 5.69 46.75 -9.91
C SER A 971 4.65 47.68 -10.51
N PHE A 972 3.40 47.52 -10.10
CA PHE A 972 2.31 48.39 -10.54
C PHE A 972 1.25 48.52 -9.44
N ASN A 973 0.46 49.58 -9.48
CA ASN A 973 -0.70 49.76 -8.65
C ASN A 973 -1.92 49.21 -9.38
N VAL A 974 -2.72 48.39 -8.69
CA VAL A 974 -3.92 47.74 -9.22
C VAL A 974 -5.01 48.79 -9.44
N PRO A 975 -5.49 48.99 -10.69
CA PRO A 975 -6.55 49.94 -10.96
C PRO A 975 -7.92 49.42 -10.51
N ALA A 976 -8.89 50.31 -10.38
CA ALA A 976 -10.31 49.99 -10.22
C ALA A 976 -10.84 49.42 -11.55
N SER A 977 -10.71 48.11 -11.72
CA SER A 977 -11.13 47.38 -12.92
C SER A 977 -11.47 45.92 -12.53
N THR A 978 -12.13 45.19 -13.40
CA THR A 978 -12.45 43.78 -13.15
C THR A 978 -11.26 42.84 -13.42
N GLU A 979 -10.32 43.30 -14.24
CA GLU A 979 -9.12 42.52 -14.62
C GLU A 979 -7.93 43.41 -14.90
N VAL A 980 -6.73 42.87 -14.75
CA VAL A 980 -5.45 43.40 -15.20
C VAL A 980 -4.92 42.49 -16.30
N VAL A 981 -4.62 43.07 -17.47
CA VAL A 981 -4.01 42.34 -18.60
C VAL A 981 -2.49 42.50 -18.54
N VAL A 982 -1.76 41.41 -18.42
CA VAL A 982 -0.31 41.38 -18.43
C VAL A 982 0.15 40.68 -19.72
N THR A 983 1.05 41.30 -20.45
CA THR A 983 1.72 40.66 -21.60
C THR A 983 3.22 40.69 -21.35
N THR A 984 3.84 39.52 -21.34
CA THR A 984 5.29 39.36 -21.24
C THR A 984 5.86 38.89 -22.57
N SER A 985 7.01 39.40 -22.98
CA SER A 985 7.68 38.92 -24.18
C SER A 985 9.19 38.97 -24.05
N VAL A 986 9.86 38.01 -24.70
CA VAL A 986 11.30 38.00 -24.92
C VAL A 986 11.58 38.24 -26.39
N CYS A 987 12.42 39.23 -26.66
CA CYS A 987 12.79 39.67 -28.01
C CYS A 987 14.27 39.47 -28.27
N GLN A 988 14.62 39.06 -29.47
CA GLN A 988 15.99 38.99 -29.95
C GLN A 988 16.10 39.73 -31.28
N ASN A 989 17.07 40.59 -31.41
CA ASN A 989 17.27 41.39 -32.64
C ASN A 989 16.02 42.16 -33.13
N GLY A 990 15.24 42.66 -32.17
CA GLY A 990 14.01 43.39 -32.44
C GLY A 990 12.81 42.56 -32.88
N ARG A 991 12.92 41.22 -32.88
CA ARG A 991 11.82 40.30 -33.17
C ARG A 991 11.41 39.55 -31.90
N SER A 992 10.13 39.36 -31.69
CA SER A 992 9.60 38.58 -30.60
C SER A 992 9.93 37.08 -30.83
N ALA A 993 10.69 36.48 -29.93
CA ALA A 993 10.99 35.06 -29.94
C ALA A 993 9.90 34.26 -29.23
N ASP A 994 9.36 34.79 -28.13
CA ASP A 994 8.26 34.24 -27.37
C ASP A 994 7.51 35.33 -26.62
N GLY A 995 6.26 35.04 -26.26
CA GLY A 995 5.44 35.93 -25.45
C GLY A 995 4.21 35.22 -24.87
N GLN A 996 3.69 35.78 -23.77
CA GLN A 996 2.53 35.25 -23.05
C GLN A 996 1.62 36.41 -22.66
N ARG A 997 0.32 36.20 -22.80
CA ARG A 997 -0.72 37.13 -22.35
C ARG A 997 -1.57 36.45 -21.28
N ASP A 998 -1.72 37.13 -20.15
CA ASP A 998 -2.45 36.65 -19.00
C ASP A 998 -3.45 37.71 -18.53
N ARG A 999 -4.51 37.24 -17.87
CA ARG A 999 -5.52 38.09 -17.22
C ARG A 999 -5.54 37.76 -15.74
N ILE A 1000 -5.43 38.78 -14.90
CA ILE A 1000 -5.48 38.65 -13.44
C ILE A 1000 -6.78 39.28 -12.97
N ALA A 1001 -7.61 38.53 -12.27
CA ALA A 1001 -8.85 39.04 -11.70
C ALA A 1001 -8.56 40.09 -10.61
N VAL A 1002 -9.32 41.18 -10.60
CA VAL A 1002 -9.24 42.19 -9.55
C VAL A 1002 -10.40 42.04 -8.60
N LEU A 1003 -10.11 41.83 -7.33
CA LEU A 1003 -11.10 41.83 -6.26
C LEU A 1003 -11.38 43.27 -5.80
N PRO A 1004 -12.62 43.68 -5.63
CA PRO A 1004 -12.97 45.02 -5.16
C PRO A 1004 -12.44 45.28 -3.74
N ALA A 1005 -12.04 46.52 -3.47
CA ALA A 1005 -11.50 46.94 -2.17
C ALA A 1005 -12.52 46.86 -1.04
N THR A 1006 -13.81 46.87 -1.37
CA THR A 1006 -14.91 46.72 -0.44
C THR A 1006 -15.83 45.60 -0.86
N THR A 1007 -15.99 44.59 -0.02
CA THR A 1007 -17.17 43.74 -0.05
C THR A 1007 -18.31 44.55 0.57
N ASP A 1008 -19.38 44.78 -0.18
CA ASP A 1008 -20.61 45.33 0.43
C ASP A 1008 -21.04 44.35 1.53
N GLY A 1009 -20.79 44.75 2.79
CA GLY A 1009 -21.30 44.03 3.92
C GLY A 1009 -22.82 44.13 3.88
N VAL A 1010 -23.49 43.04 3.69
CA VAL A 1010 -24.93 42.95 3.94
C VAL A 1010 -25.08 43.06 5.45
N GLU A 1011 -25.68 44.17 5.93
CA GLU A 1011 -26.17 44.30 7.31
C GLU A 1011 -27.27 43.28 7.58
#